data_80baf06b447eaa7653eb9a87d8739ade
#
_entry.id   80baf06b447eaa7653eb9a87d8739ade
#
_cell.length_a   1.000
_cell.length_b   1.000
_cell.length_c   1.000
_cell.angle_alpha   90.00
_cell.angle_beta   90.00
_cell.angle_gamma   90.00
#
_symmetry.space_group_name_H-M   'P 1'
#
loop_
_entity.id
_entity.type
_entity.pdbx_description
1 polymer ?
#
loop_
_entity_poly.entity_id
_entity_poly.type
_entity_poly.pdbx_seq_one_letter_code
_entity_poly.pdbx_strand_id
1 'polypeptide(L)'
;MHIRMARALVPVPLLLLASALVAQKLPFDVHAMMQLARIGDPQLSPDGRWVAFMVQTVDLEKNTKPKQIYIVPLAGGEPRKIADEADRPRWSPDSTKIAFVSDRGGTPQIWIMDADGANPKQITNLSTGAGGVLYSHDGKNLVFTSEVFPECGADDNCNRQKLDVEKNGKVKARVITGLLYRHWTTWQGARRSHLLTVPVGGGAAKDLTPGNRDVPPFSLGGPDDYAISPDGTEICYAMNSDEVPAVSTNSDLYVVPIGGGPAKKVTINPAADNSPQYSPDGKYLAYRAQIRAGHESDRWRLMLLERATGKLTSLTESLDRWVESFAWWPDSSRIFFTVQDRGRQYIQFISVNGGAAPIALSGNSVLDDIQVAPDGKMMIYTRQSGSSPVEIFRAASGGGAETALTHLNDAVLNAHQLTALEEFWVDGAENARVQGFLVKPPGFQPDKKYPALMLIHGGPEGFWGEDWTYRWNAQVFAAAGYVVAMPNPRGSTGYGQKFIDDINGDWGGRAYDDIMAVTDYVAKLPYVDGDRMAAAGGSYGGYMIDWILGHTRRFKALVSHAGVYDLRTESTETEELWFPIWEFGGMPWDNPEMYQRWSPSLFVKEFRTPTLVIDGELDFRVPYGQGLQLFTALQLQKVPSRLIVFPDEGHWVLKPQNSLFWYKNFIDWIGNWTKK
;
A
#
# COMPACT_ATOMS: atom_id res chain seq x y z
N MET A 1 -20.19 35.84 -91.30
CA MET A 1 -20.58 34.59 -90.64
C MET A 1 -19.62 34.43 -89.47
N HIS A 2 -20.05 34.96 -88.29
CA HIS A 2 -19.19 34.96 -87.08
C HIS A 2 -19.67 33.87 -86.17
N ILE A 3 -18.80 32.87 -85.90
CA ILE A 3 -19.04 31.79 -84.92
C ILE A 3 -18.46 32.25 -83.62
N ARG A 4 -19.32 32.44 -82.58
CA ARG A 4 -18.92 32.71 -81.25
C ARG A 4 -18.68 31.37 -80.54
N MET A 5 -17.47 31.06 -80.04
CA MET A 5 -17.17 29.97 -79.15
C MET A 5 -17.51 30.40 -77.70
N ALA A 6 -18.40 29.64 -77.08
CA ALA A 6 -18.72 29.76 -75.66
C ALA A 6 -17.71 28.92 -74.87
N ARG A 7 -16.98 29.55 -73.93
CA ARG A 7 -16.13 28.84 -72.94
C ARG A 7 -17.01 28.37 -71.78
N ALA A 8 -17.10 27.08 -71.55
CA ALA A 8 -17.72 26.49 -70.37
C ALA A 8 -16.72 26.56 -69.22
N LEU A 9 -17.10 27.23 -68.12
CA LEU A 9 -16.40 27.22 -66.85
C LEU A 9 -16.80 25.93 -66.08
N VAL A 10 -15.85 25.05 -65.82
CA VAL A 10 -16.01 23.89 -64.94
C VAL A 10 -15.74 24.34 -63.50
N PRO A 11 -16.65 24.18 -62.54
CA PRO A 11 -16.39 24.51 -61.14
C PRO A 11 -15.47 23.43 -60.56
N VAL A 12 -14.30 23.82 -60.03
CA VAL A 12 -13.43 23.00 -59.21
C VAL A 12 -13.99 22.95 -57.80
N PRO A 13 -14.33 21.80 -57.21
CA PRO A 13 -14.78 21.73 -55.83
C PRO A 13 -13.58 21.97 -54.91
N LEU A 14 -13.66 23.03 -54.09
CA LEU A 14 -12.76 23.27 -52.97
C LEU A 14 -13.02 22.23 -51.90
N LEU A 15 -12.20 21.16 -51.80
CA LEU A 15 -12.17 20.24 -50.65
C LEU A 15 -11.58 21.03 -49.48
N LEU A 16 -12.43 21.46 -48.56
CA LEU A 16 -12.07 21.92 -47.23
C LEU A 16 -11.60 20.68 -46.43
N LEU A 17 -10.28 20.48 -46.37
CA LEU A 17 -9.66 19.59 -45.39
C LEU A 17 -9.86 20.23 -44.01
N ALA A 18 -10.87 19.80 -43.28
CA ALA A 18 -11.01 20.02 -41.87
C ALA A 18 -9.90 19.17 -41.19
N SER A 19 -8.73 19.77 -40.96
CA SER A 19 -7.75 19.23 -40.03
C SER A 19 -8.39 19.25 -38.65
N ALA A 20 -8.81 18.07 -38.17
CA ALA A 20 -9.15 17.88 -36.76
C ALA A 20 -7.89 18.23 -35.96
N LEU A 21 -7.87 19.40 -35.33
CA LEU A 21 -6.89 19.72 -34.29
C LEU A 21 -7.11 18.69 -33.18
N VAL A 22 -6.31 17.63 -33.17
CA VAL A 22 -6.18 16.76 -31.98
C VAL A 22 -5.65 17.68 -30.90
N ALA A 23 -6.48 17.98 -29.90
CA ALA A 23 -6.08 18.80 -28.77
C ALA A 23 -4.85 18.13 -28.14
N GLN A 24 -3.77 18.88 -28.04
CA GLN A 24 -2.53 18.37 -27.43
C GLN A 24 -2.81 18.05 -25.96
N LYS A 25 -2.57 16.79 -25.56
CA LYS A 25 -2.72 16.37 -24.17
C LYS A 25 -1.78 17.18 -23.27
N LEU A 26 -2.26 17.54 -22.09
CA LEU A 26 -1.50 18.27 -21.08
C LEU A 26 -0.49 17.33 -20.39
N PRO A 27 0.62 17.84 -19.84
CA PRO A 27 1.48 17.08 -18.94
C PRO A 27 0.69 16.64 -17.69
N PHE A 28 0.92 15.41 -17.20
CA PHE A 28 0.28 14.90 -15.99
C PHE A 28 1.03 15.40 -14.75
N ASP A 29 0.61 16.55 -14.22
CA ASP A 29 1.20 17.14 -13.01
C ASP A 29 0.50 16.71 -11.72
N VAL A 30 0.95 17.24 -10.59
CA VAL A 30 0.37 16.91 -9.27
C VAL A 30 -1.09 17.38 -9.13
N HIS A 31 -1.51 18.45 -9.84
CA HIS A 31 -2.90 18.90 -9.81
C HIS A 31 -3.81 17.95 -10.58
N ALA A 32 -3.34 17.41 -11.70
CA ALA A 32 -4.04 16.35 -12.42
C ALA A 32 -4.16 15.09 -11.56
N MET A 33 -3.09 14.70 -10.86
CA MET A 33 -3.10 13.56 -9.95
C MET A 33 -4.11 13.73 -8.79
N MET A 34 -4.30 14.94 -8.27
CA MET A 34 -5.29 15.22 -7.21
C MET A 34 -6.75 15.13 -7.69
N GLN A 35 -7.01 15.16 -9.00
CA GLN A 35 -8.35 14.98 -9.55
C GLN A 35 -8.77 13.52 -9.68
N LEU A 36 -7.85 12.58 -9.52
CA LEU A 36 -8.14 11.15 -9.68
C LEU A 36 -8.98 10.60 -8.53
N ALA A 37 -9.99 9.83 -8.89
CA ALA A 37 -10.72 8.96 -7.98
C ALA A 37 -9.84 7.76 -7.59
N ARG A 38 -9.82 7.44 -6.29
CA ARG A 38 -9.04 6.34 -5.73
C ARG A 38 -9.98 5.22 -5.36
N ILE A 39 -10.00 4.18 -6.19
CA ILE A 39 -10.88 3.02 -6.05
C ILE A 39 -10.22 2.00 -5.14
N GLY A 40 -11.00 1.33 -4.29
CA GLY A 40 -10.53 0.24 -3.43
C GLY A 40 -11.67 -0.56 -2.83
N ASP A 41 -11.32 -1.65 -2.15
CA ASP A 41 -12.22 -2.54 -1.41
C ASP A 41 -13.42 -3.02 -2.25
N PRO A 42 -13.23 -3.58 -3.45
CA PRO A 42 -14.32 -4.13 -4.24
C PRO A 42 -14.95 -5.33 -3.54
N GLN A 43 -16.28 -5.42 -3.54
CA GLN A 43 -17.03 -6.48 -2.89
C GLN A 43 -18.10 -7.01 -3.83
N LEU A 44 -17.94 -8.24 -4.29
CA LEU A 44 -18.93 -8.93 -5.12
C LEU A 44 -20.13 -9.34 -4.25
N SER A 45 -21.35 -9.06 -4.72
CA SER A 45 -22.56 -9.49 -4.02
C SER A 45 -22.67 -11.02 -4.00
N PRO A 46 -23.21 -11.65 -2.92
CA PRO A 46 -23.38 -13.10 -2.84
C PRO A 46 -24.23 -13.70 -3.94
N ASP A 47 -25.12 -12.92 -4.58
CA ASP A 47 -25.91 -13.35 -5.74
C ASP A 47 -25.15 -13.19 -7.08
N GLY A 48 -23.91 -12.66 -7.05
CA GLY A 48 -23.06 -12.48 -8.23
C GLY A 48 -23.52 -11.41 -9.22
N ARG A 49 -24.40 -10.48 -8.84
CA ARG A 49 -24.96 -9.49 -9.76
C ARG A 49 -24.31 -8.11 -9.69
N TRP A 50 -23.76 -7.75 -8.53
CA TRP A 50 -23.26 -6.41 -8.24
C TRP A 50 -21.87 -6.43 -7.63
N VAL A 51 -21.11 -5.38 -7.86
CA VAL A 51 -19.86 -5.08 -7.15
C VAL A 51 -20.05 -3.77 -6.41
N ALA A 52 -19.97 -3.78 -5.07
CA ALA A 52 -19.86 -2.58 -4.24
C ALA A 52 -18.38 -2.25 -4.05
N PHE A 53 -18.02 -0.97 -4.01
CA PHE A 53 -16.63 -0.56 -3.83
C PHE A 53 -16.53 0.84 -3.23
N MET A 54 -15.39 1.13 -2.61
CA MET A 54 -15.07 2.44 -2.06
C MET A 54 -14.43 3.32 -3.14
N VAL A 55 -14.80 4.58 -3.15
CA VAL A 55 -14.16 5.65 -3.92
C VAL A 55 -13.73 6.76 -2.98
N GLN A 56 -12.45 7.09 -2.96
CA GLN A 56 -11.92 8.24 -2.25
C GLN A 56 -11.58 9.34 -3.28
N THR A 57 -12.09 10.54 -3.05
CA THR A 57 -11.77 11.75 -3.82
C THR A 57 -10.94 12.72 -3.00
N VAL A 58 -10.41 13.77 -3.64
CA VAL A 58 -9.67 14.82 -2.96
C VAL A 58 -10.46 16.12 -2.98
N ASP A 59 -10.70 16.69 -1.81
CA ASP A 59 -11.23 18.06 -1.63
C ASP A 59 -10.06 18.96 -1.20
N LEU A 60 -9.48 19.68 -2.17
CA LEU A 60 -8.33 20.55 -1.93
C LEU A 60 -8.70 21.76 -1.06
N GLU A 61 -9.91 22.28 -1.17
CA GLU A 61 -10.36 23.43 -0.39
C GLU A 61 -10.47 23.07 1.10
N LYS A 62 -11.13 21.95 1.40
CA LYS A 62 -11.26 21.44 2.77
C LYS A 62 -10.03 20.71 3.28
N ASN A 63 -9.05 20.45 2.40
CA ASN A 63 -7.84 19.65 2.71
C ASN A 63 -8.18 18.25 3.23
N THR A 64 -9.19 17.59 2.65
CA THR A 64 -9.71 16.29 3.06
C THR A 64 -9.76 15.29 1.90
N LYS A 65 -9.97 14.04 2.24
CA LYS A 65 -10.15 12.93 1.29
C LYS A 65 -11.43 12.16 1.62
N PRO A 66 -12.62 12.70 1.25
CA PRO A 66 -13.89 12.06 1.53
C PRO A 66 -13.99 10.70 0.81
N LYS A 67 -14.62 9.75 1.50
CA LYS A 67 -14.90 8.40 1.00
C LYS A 67 -16.37 8.23 0.68
N GLN A 68 -16.66 7.46 -0.34
CA GLN A 68 -18.01 7.22 -0.86
C GLN A 68 -18.12 5.74 -1.26
N ILE A 69 -19.32 5.18 -1.19
CA ILE A 69 -19.60 3.84 -1.71
C ILE A 69 -20.34 3.93 -3.04
N TYR A 70 -19.84 3.16 -4.00
CA TYR A 70 -20.41 2.97 -5.32
C TYR A 70 -20.80 1.52 -5.53
N ILE A 71 -21.72 1.29 -6.48
CA ILE A 71 -22.02 -0.04 -7.00
C ILE A 71 -21.98 -0.03 -8.53
N VAL A 72 -21.61 -1.17 -9.10
CA VAL A 72 -21.64 -1.42 -10.55
C VAL A 72 -22.16 -2.82 -10.82
N PRO A 73 -22.98 -3.06 -11.90
CA PRO A 73 -23.38 -4.41 -12.25
C PRO A 73 -22.18 -5.26 -12.68
N LEU A 74 -22.10 -6.52 -12.24
CA LEU A 74 -21.06 -7.45 -12.72
C LEU A 74 -21.17 -7.66 -14.24
N ALA A 75 -22.35 -7.55 -14.81
CA ALA A 75 -22.57 -7.62 -16.27
C ALA A 75 -21.97 -6.43 -17.04
N GLY A 76 -21.60 -5.36 -16.36
CA GLY A 76 -21.16 -4.07 -16.92
C GLY A 76 -22.28 -3.03 -16.91
N GLY A 77 -21.91 -1.77 -16.97
CA GLY A 77 -22.80 -0.60 -16.90
C GLY A 77 -22.12 0.54 -16.15
N GLU A 78 -22.82 1.67 -15.98
CA GLU A 78 -22.26 2.83 -15.30
C GLU A 78 -22.22 2.64 -13.76
N PRO A 79 -21.08 2.91 -13.12
CA PRO A 79 -20.98 2.93 -11.67
C PRO A 79 -21.91 3.99 -11.07
N ARG A 80 -22.62 3.64 -9.99
CA ARG A 80 -23.54 4.53 -9.30
C ARG A 80 -23.15 4.72 -7.84
N LYS A 81 -23.00 5.99 -7.41
CA LYS A 81 -22.80 6.32 -6.00
C LYS A 81 -24.06 6.01 -5.20
N ILE A 82 -23.90 5.35 -4.05
CA ILE A 82 -24.99 4.97 -3.16
C ILE A 82 -24.86 5.54 -1.73
N ALA A 83 -23.65 5.96 -1.32
CA ALA A 83 -23.48 6.62 -0.03
C ALA A 83 -22.30 7.60 -0.06
N ASP A 84 -22.44 8.73 0.66
CA ASP A 84 -21.37 9.65 1.01
C ASP A 84 -20.89 9.38 2.46
N GLU A 85 -19.68 9.83 2.81
CA GLU A 85 -19.07 9.63 4.15
C GLU A 85 -19.16 8.16 4.59
N ALA A 86 -18.78 7.25 3.69
CA ALA A 86 -18.98 5.82 3.84
C ALA A 86 -17.77 5.03 3.32
N ASP A 87 -17.39 4.00 4.06
CA ASP A 87 -16.22 3.16 3.80
C ASP A 87 -16.53 1.69 4.10
N ARG A 88 -15.72 0.77 3.58
CA ARG A 88 -15.79 -0.68 3.84
C ARG A 88 -17.18 -1.28 3.61
N PRO A 89 -17.70 -1.29 2.38
CA PRO A 89 -18.97 -1.94 2.07
C PRO A 89 -18.88 -3.46 2.28
N ARG A 90 -19.88 -4.05 2.94
CA ARG A 90 -20.00 -5.50 3.08
C ARG A 90 -21.44 -5.92 2.83
N TRP A 91 -21.64 -6.82 1.88
CA TRP A 91 -22.96 -7.33 1.52
C TRP A 91 -23.56 -8.21 2.62
N SER A 92 -24.86 -8.10 2.83
CA SER A 92 -25.60 -9.14 3.55
C SER A 92 -25.64 -10.45 2.76
N PRO A 93 -25.72 -11.61 3.42
CA PRO A 93 -25.72 -12.91 2.72
C PRO A 93 -26.81 -13.08 1.68
N ASP A 94 -27.96 -12.38 1.82
CA ASP A 94 -29.08 -12.38 0.88
C ASP A 94 -28.97 -11.31 -0.22
N SER A 95 -27.85 -10.56 -0.26
CA SER A 95 -27.58 -9.47 -1.21
C SER A 95 -28.56 -8.30 -1.18
N THR A 96 -29.39 -8.18 -0.15
CA THR A 96 -30.41 -7.13 -0.07
C THR A 96 -29.92 -5.86 0.64
N LYS A 97 -28.85 -5.96 1.43
CA LYS A 97 -28.32 -4.86 2.24
C LYS A 97 -26.80 -4.78 2.16
N ILE A 98 -26.27 -3.61 2.52
CA ILE A 98 -24.84 -3.33 2.66
C ILE A 98 -24.59 -2.75 4.06
N ALA A 99 -23.72 -3.41 4.84
CA ALA A 99 -23.12 -2.83 6.04
C ALA A 99 -21.90 -2.00 5.63
N PHE A 100 -21.65 -0.91 6.34
CA PHE A 100 -20.54 -0.01 6.06
C PHE A 100 -20.14 0.78 7.30
N VAL A 101 -18.94 1.36 7.27
CA VAL A 101 -18.44 2.28 8.31
C VAL A 101 -18.73 3.72 7.89
N SER A 102 -19.20 4.56 8.82
CA SER A 102 -19.40 5.98 8.57
C SER A 102 -19.13 6.81 9.82
N ASP A 103 -18.45 7.93 9.65
CA ASP A 103 -18.12 8.91 10.68
C ASP A 103 -19.05 10.14 10.67
N ARG A 104 -20.16 10.11 9.90
CA ARG A 104 -21.17 11.19 9.80
C ARG A 104 -21.76 11.64 11.15
N GLY A 105 -21.61 10.86 12.20
CA GLY A 105 -21.96 11.19 13.57
C GLY A 105 -20.77 11.68 14.43
N GLY A 106 -19.59 11.87 13.83
CA GLY A 106 -18.35 12.29 14.48
C GLY A 106 -17.40 11.15 14.80
N THR A 107 -17.84 10.09 15.46
CA THR A 107 -17.03 8.87 15.71
C THR A 107 -17.48 7.78 14.74
N PRO A 108 -16.56 7.05 14.09
CA PRO A 108 -16.91 5.97 13.15
C PRO A 108 -17.84 4.94 13.78
N GLN A 109 -18.90 4.57 13.09
CA GLN A 109 -19.89 3.60 13.52
C GLN A 109 -20.27 2.66 12.38
N ILE A 110 -20.85 1.50 12.72
CA ILE A 110 -21.43 0.59 11.73
C ILE A 110 -22.84 1.03 11.38
N TRP A 111 -23.10 1.11 10.08
CA TRP A 111 -24.39 1.42 9.47
C TRP A 111 -24.80 0.31 8.54
N ILE A 112 -26.09 0.19 8.28
CA ILE A 112 -26.65 -0.68 7.24
C ILE A 112 -27.58 0.15 6.37
N MET A 113 -27.55 -0.10 5.04
CA MET A 113 -28.47 0.47 4.06
C MET A 113 -29.00 -0.63 3.14
N ASP A 114 -30.08 -0.35 2.41
CA ASP A 114 -30.51 -1.22 1.33
C ASP A 114 -29.46 -1.25 0.21
N ALA A 115 -29.45 -2.29 -0.62
CA ALA A 115 -28.45 -2.49 -1.68
C ALA A 115 -28.42 -1.34 -2.71
N ASP A 116 -29.48 -0.55 -2.83
CA ASP A 116 -29.56 0.62 -3.69
C ASP A 116 -29.12 1.93 -3.00
N GLY A 117 -28.77 1.88 -1.73
CA GLY A 117 -28.37 3.02 -0.90
C GLY A 117 -29.49 3.64 -0.08
N ALA A 118 -30.74 3.14 -0.20
CA ALA A 118 -31.87 3.65 0.56
C ALA A 118 -31.84 3.22 2.04
N ASN A 119 -32.58 3.93 2.88
CA ASN A 119 -32.86 3.60 4.29
C ASN A 119 -31.60 3.35 5.16
N PRO A 120 -30.57 4.23 5.15
CA PRO A 120 -29.39 4.05 5.98
C PRO A 120 -29.79 4.12 7.48
N LYS A 121 -29.36 3.12 8.25
CA LYS A 121 -29.63 2.99 9.68
C LYS A 121 -28.32 2.74 10.44
N GLN A 122 -28.06 3.52 11.48
CA GLN A 122 -26.96 3.29 12.40
C GLN A 122 -27.25 2.06 13.29
N ILE A 123 -26.28 1.16 13.40
CA ILE A 123 -26.39 -0.09 14.17
C ILE A 123 -25.63 -0.01 15.48
N THR A 124 -24.43 0.57 15.47
CA THR A 124 -23.61 0.77 16.68
C THR A 124 -23.62 2.22 17.12
N ASN A 125 -23.47 2.44 18.42
CA ASN A 125 -23.32 3.78 19.01
C ASN A 125 -22.34 3.69 20.18
N LEU A 126 -21.09 3.34 19.85
CA LEU A 126 -20.02 3.15 20.82
C LEU A 126 -19.19 4.42 20.93
N SER A 127 -18.90 4.86 22.15
CA SER A 127 -18.03 6.01 22.41
C SER A 127 -16.59 5.79 21.93
N THR A 128 -16.17 4.54 21.79
CA THR A 128 -14.88 4.11 21.29
C THR A 128 -14.84 3.93 19.76
N GLY A 129 -15.98 4.08 19.07
CA GLY A 129 -16.09 3.85 17.64
C GLY A 129 -16.19 2.38 17.26
N ALA A 130 -16.44 2.14 15.97
CA ALA A 130 -16.53 0.80 15.38
C ALA A 130 -15.99 0.79 13.95
N GLY A 131 -15.27 -0.27 13.57
CA GLY A 131 -14.68 -0.45 12.25
C GLY A 131 -14.67 -1.92 11.80
N GLY A 132 -14.14 -2.22 10.62
CA GLY A 132 -13.84 -3.61 10.21
C GLY A 132 -15.05 -4.54 10.11
N VAL A 133 -16.24 -4.07 9.74
CA VAL A 133 -17.49 -4.84 9.81
C VAL A 133 -17.52 -6.06 8.86
N LEU A 134 -18.03 -7.20 9.35
CA LEU A 134 -18.41 -8.40 8.58
C LEU A 134 -19.80 -8.86 9.00
N TYR A 135 -20.57 -9.43 8.06
CA TYR A 135 -21.81 -10.16 8.38
C TYR A 135 -21.50 -11.59 8.77
N SER A 136 -22.22 -12.12 9.76
CA SER A 136 -22.31 -13.58 9.92
C SER A 136 -23.03 -14.19 8.73
N HIS A 137 -22.64 -15.43 8.34
CA HIS A 137 -23.20 -16.08 7.16
C HIS A 137 -24.72 -16.36 7.24
N ASP A 138 -25.29 -16.45 8.47
CA ASP A 138 -26.73 -16.54 8.69
C ASP A 138 -27.46 -15.19 8.65
N GLY A 139 -26.73 -14.09 8.46
CA GLY A 139 -27.26 -12.71 8.37
C GLY A 139 -27.79 -12.15 9.68
N LYS A 140 -27.58 -12.81 10.84
CA LYS A 140 -28.17 -12.36 12.11
C LYS A 140 -27.29 -11.42 12.91
N ASN A 141 -25.96 -11.51 12.74
CA ASN A 141 -25.00 -10.75 13.51
C ASN A 141 -24.01 -10.01 12.61
N LEU A 142 -23.47 -8.91 13.14
CA LEU A 142 -22.30 -8.24 12.63
C LEU A 142 -21.13 -8.49 13.59
N VAL A 143 -19.96 -8.72 13.03
CA VAL A 143 -18.69 -8.77 13.76
C VAL A 143 -17.88 -7.55 13.31
N PHE A 144 -17.24 -6.86 14.26
CA PHE A 144 -16.54 -5.61 13.98
C PHE A 144 -15.46 -5.35 15.04
N THR A 145 -14.56 -4.41 14.78
CA THR A 145 -13.53 -3.98 15.73
C THR A 145 -13.95 -2.72 16.48
N SER A 146 -13.51 -2.61 17.74
CA SER A 146 -13.58 -1.38 18.52
C SER A 146 -12.39 -1.27 19.47
N GLU A 147 -11.86 -0.06 19.67
CA GLU A 147 -10.74 0.19 20.60
C GLU A 147 -11.27 0.45 22.01
N VAL A 148 -11.42 -0.58 22.79
CA VAL A 148 -12.00 -0.53 24.15
C VAL A 148 -10.92 -0.49 25.24
N PHE A 149 -11.26 0.00 26.43
CA PHE A 149 -10.46 -0.27 27.60
C PHE A 149 -10.66 -1.74 28.00
N PRO A 150 -9.59 -2.56 28.15
CA PRO A 150 -9.70 -4.00 28.40
C PRO A 150 -10.61 -4.39 29.56
N GLU A 151 -10.60 -3.61 30.65
CA GLU A 151 -11.44 -3.84 31.81
C GLU A 151 -12.92 -3.46 31.60
N CYS A 152 -13.22 -2.68 30.56
CA CYS A 152 -14.59 -2.31 30.18
C CYS A 152 -15.16 -3.26 29.11
N GLY A 153 -14.32 -3.77 28.21
CA GLY A 153 -14.77 -4.56 27.07
C GLY A 153 -15.87 -3.85 26.29
N ALA A 154 -17.02 -4.50 26.10
CA ALA A 154 -18.18 -3.93 25.39
C ALA A 154 -19.05 -2.98 26.24
N ASP A 155 -18.75 -2.72 27.51
CA ASP A 155 -19.51 -1.75 28.34
C ASP A 155 -19.22 -0.32 27.93
N ASP A 156 -20.08 0.26 27.09
CA ASP A 156 -19.90 1.63 26.57
C ASP A 156 -19.97 2.71 27.67
N ASN A 157 -20.72 2.49 28.76
CA ASN A 157 -20.75 3.46 29.86
C ASN A 157 -19.39 3.53 30.58
N CYS A 158 -18.78 2.38 30.82
CA CYS A 158 -17.43 2.28 31.36
C CYS A 158 -16.41 2.95 30.41
N ASN A 159 -16.44 2.63 29.13
CA ASN A 159 -15.56 3.21 28.11
C ASN A 159 -15.71 4.73 28.05
N ARG A 160 -16.92 5.24 28.00
CA ARG A 160 -17.22 6.68 27.95
C ARG A 160 -16.68 7.43 29.17
N GLN A 161 -16.90 6.91 30.36
CA GLN A 161 -16.37 7.50 31.58
C GLN A 161 -14.85 7.65 31.57
N LYS A 162 -14.15 6.61 31.07
CA LYS A 162 -12.69 6.65 30.94
C LYS A 162 -12.23 7.64 29.87
N LEU A 163 -12.88 7.65 28.69
CA LEU A 163 -12.62 8.66 27.66
C LEU A 163 -12.85 10.08 28.16
N ASP A 164 -13.88 10.32 28.95
CA ASP A 164 -14.16 11.63 29.56
C ASP A 164 -13.06 12.04 30.54
N VAL A 165 -12.56 11.11 31.35
CA VAL A 165 -11.40 11.35 32.22
C VAL A 165 -10.17 11.74 31.44
N GLU A 166 -9.84 11.00 30.37
CA GLU A 166 -8.69 11.31 29.49
C GLU A 166 -8.85 12.68 28.82
N LYS A 167 -10.04 12.96 28.28
CA LYS A 167 -10.34 14.21 27.57
C LYS A 167 -10.27 15.42 28.47
N ASN A 168 -10.90 15.33 29.65
CA ASN A 168 -11.08 16.47 30.58
C ASN A 168 -9.93 16.60 31.60
N GLY A 169 -9.07 15.60 31.70
CA GLY A 169 -7.90 15.62 32.57
C GLY A 169 -6.97 16.80 32.25
N LYS A 170 -6.55 17.52 33.27
CA LYS A 170 -5.64 18.67 33.11
C LYS A 170 -4.20 18.27 32.87
N VAL A 171 -3.78 17.11 33.37
CA VAL A 171 -2.46 16.54 33.12
C VAL A 171 -2.51 15.81 31.78
N LYS A 172 -1.62 16.18 30.86
CA LYS A 172 -1.50 15.58 29.52
C LYS A 172 -0.20 14.78 29.35
N ALA A 173 0.32 14.26 30.46
CA ALA A 173 1.49 13.39 30.44
C ALA A 173 1.11 11.96 30.00
N ARG A 174 1.97 11.32 29.20
CA ARG A 174 1.93 9.88 28.95
C ARG A 174 2.91 9.19 29.89
N VAL A 175 2.44 8.15 30.58
CA VAL A 175 3.26 7.30 31.43
C VAL A 175 3.38 5.95 30.73
N ILE A 176 4.58 5.58 30.34
CA ILE A 176 4.86 4.38 29.55
C ILE A 176 5.77 3.48 30.36
N THR A 177 5.37 2.24 30.55
CA THR A 177 6.06 1.25 31.38
C THR A 177 6.46 -0.01 30.60
N GLY A 178 6.20 -0.05 29.31
CA GLY A 178 6.49 -1.19 28.44
C GLY A 178 6.54 -0.80 26.97
N LEU A 179 6.95 -1.75 26.15
CA LEU A 179 6.93 -1.75 24.72
C LEU A 179 5.80 -2.69 24.26
N LEU A 180 5.11 -2.47 23.14
CA LEU A 180 5.19 -1.43 22.14
C LEU A 180 4.29 -0.24 22.60
N TYR A 181 4.65 1.00 22.32
CA TYR A 181 3.86 2.17 22.73
C TYR A 181 3.53 3.14 21.59
N ARG A 182 4.09 2.90 20.40
CA ARG A 182 3.85 3.69 19.18
C ARG A 182 3.83 2.75 17.99
N HIS A 183 3.10 3.15 16.93
CA HIS A 183 3.14 2.51 15.62
C HIS A 183 2.76 3.51 14.54
N TRP A 184 3.60 3.68 13.52
CA TRP A 184 3.48 4.66 12.44
C TRP A 184 3.34 6.11 12.95
N THR A 185 2.12 6.58 13.16
CA THR A 185 1.77 7.92 13.65
C THR A 185 0.99 7.87 14.96
N THR A 186 0.69 6.69 15.46
CA THR A 186 -0.26 6.46 16.54
C THR A 186 0.46 6.08 17.84
N TRP A 187 0.06 6.72 18.93
CA TRP A 187 0.43 6.29 20.27
C TRP A 187 -0.56 5.23 20.77
N GLN A 188 -0.05 4.09 21.16
CA GLN A 188 -0.86 3.11 21.87
C GLN A 188 -1.13 3.61 23.30
N GLY A 189 -2.40 3.80 23.62
CA GLY A 189 -2.86 4.17 24.96
C GLY A 189 -3.21 2.96 25.83
N ALA A 190 -4.15 3.15 26.73
CA ALA A 190 -4.70 2.09 27.58
C ALA A 190 -5.72 1.20 26.87
N ARG A 191 -6.18 1.59 25.67
CA ARG A 191 -7.17 0.85 24.88
C ARG A 191 -6.52 -0.25 24.06
N ARG A 192 -7.34 -1.25 23.73
CA ARG A 192 -6.97 -2.37 22.83
C ARG A 192 -8.06 -2.55 21.78
N SER A 193 -7.67 -2.91 20.58
CA SER A 193 -8.61 -3.36 19.56
C SER A 193 -9.18 -4.72 19.95
N HIS A 194 -10.52 -4.81 20.09
CA HIS A 194 -11.22 -6.05 20.33
C HIS A 194 -12.19 -6.34 19.20
N LEU A 195 -12.43 -7.61 18.92
CA LEU A 195 -13.55 -8.05 18.10
C LEU A 195 -14.82 -8.07 18.95
N LEU A 196 -15.83 -7.36 18.47
CA LEU A 196 -17.15 -7.31 19.08
C LEU A 196 -18.19 -7.91 18.11
N THR A 197 -19.29 -8.38 18.65
CA THR A 197 -20.47 -8.78 17.86
C THR A 197 -21.72 -8.06 18.32
N VAL A 198 -22.63 -7.78 17.38
CA VAL A 198 -23.92 -7.16 17.65
C VAL A 198 -24.99 -7.76 16.70
N PRO A 199 -26.26 -7.95 17.12
CA PRO A 199 -27.34 -8.32 16.23
C PRO A 199 -27.51 -7.30 15.10
N VAL A 200 -27.84 -7.73 13.88
CA VAL A 200 -28.09 -6.86 12.71
C VAL A 200 -29.20 -5.82 12.98
N GLY A 201 -30.16 -6.14 13.85
CA GLY A 201 -31.17 -5.19 14.29
C GLY A 201 -30.69 -4.08 15.23
N GLY A 202 -29.47 -4.17 15.73
CA GLY A 202 -28.89 -3.36 16.80
C GLY A 202 -29.10 -3.99 18.18
N GLY A 203 -28.55 -3.37 19.22
CA GLY A 203 -28.63 -3.85 20.60
C GLY A 203 -27.27 -3.75 21.32
N ALA A 204 -27.14 -4.45 22.44
CA ALA A 204 -25.88 -4.50 23.19
C ALA A 204 -24.82 -5.28 22.42
N ALA A 205 -23.64 -4.71 22.25
CA ALA A 205 -22.50 -5.42 21.72
C ALA A 205 -21.94 -6.40 22.74
N LYS A 206 -21.30 -7.45 22.26
CA LYS A 206 -20.59 -8.44 23.09
C LYS A 206 -19.13 -8.48 22.68
N ASP A 207 -18.22 -8.47 23.65
CA ASP A 207 -16.79 -8.61 23.45
C ASP A 207 -16.44 -10.10 23.23
N LEU A 208 -15.78 -10.40 22.13
CA LEU A 208 -15.37 -11.76 21.74
C LEU A 208 -13.92 -12.07 22.10
N THR A 209 -13.09 -11.04 22.30
CA THR A 209 -11.65 -11.16 22.53
C THR A 209 -11.21 -10.38 23.77
N PRO A 210 -11.86 -10.60 24.95
CA PRO A 210 -11.53 -9.86 26.14
C PRO A 210 -10.09 -10.12 26.59
N GLY A 211 -9.44 -9.09 27.10
CA GLY A 211 -8.07 -9.17 27.59
C GLY A 211 -7.22 -7.98 27.19
N ASN A 212 -5.96 -7.96 27.60
CA ASN A 212 -5.03 -6.86 27.31
C ASN A 212 -4.18 -7.15 26.06
N ARG A 213 -4.83 -7.51 24.95
CA ARG A 213 -4.20 -7.76 23.65
C ARG A 213 -5.04 -7.14 22.53
N ASP A 214 -4.39 -6.69 21.49
CA ASP A 214 -5.05 -6.17 20.30
C ASP A 214 -5.45 -7.29 19.35
N VAL A 215 -6.67 -7.25 18.84
CA VAL A 215 -7.21 -8.15 17.82
C VAL A 215 -7.97 -7.33 16.78
N PRO A 216 -7.47 -7.25 15.53
CA PRO A 216 -6.15 -7.65 15.04
C PRO A 216 -4.98 -6.96 15.78
N PRO A 217 -3.73 -7.46 15.60
CA PRO A 217 -2.56 -6.87 16.25
C PRO A 217 -2.39 -5.37 15.96
N PHE A 218 -1.92 -4.60 16.95
CA PHE A 218 -1.64 -3.17 16.81
C PHE A 218 -0.55 -2.87 15.77
N SER A 219 0.48 -3.72 15.73
CA SER A 219 1.53 -3.69 14.71
C SER A 219 1.42 -4.93 13.82
N LEU A 220 1.71 -4.78 12.52
CA LEU A 220 1.68 -5.85 11.54
C LEU A 220 0.32 -6.57 11.39
N GLY A 221 -0.75 -6.00 11.96
CA GLY A 221 -2.12 -6.47 11.79
C GLY A 221 -2.87 -5.69 10.71
N GLY A 222 -3.90 -6.31 10.15
CA GLY A 222 -4.72 -5.75 9.09
C GLY A 222 -6.22 -5.98 9.28
N PRO A 223 -7.04 -5.26 8.50
CA PRO A 223 -8.49 -5.38 8.59
C PRO A 223 -9.04 -6.73 8.13
N ASP A 224 -8.23 -7.53 7.45
CA ASP A 224 -8.61 -8.86 6.93
C ASP A 224 -8.04 -9.99 7.78
N ASP A 225 -7.56 -9.69 8.99
CA ASP A 225 -6.99 -10.65 9.92
C ASP A 225 -8.05 -11.34 10.80
N TYR A 226 -9.29 -11.40 10.34
CA TYR A 226 -10.34 -12.24 10.90
C TYR A 226 -11.38 -12.64 9.86
N ALA A 227 -11.95 -13.82 10.05
CA ALA A 227 -12.97 -14.40 9.18
C ALA A 227 -14.03 -15.17 9.99
N ILE A 228 -15.26 -15.24 9.48
CA ILE A 228 -16.36 -15.97 10.09
C ILE A 228 -16.52 -17.30 9.35
N SER A 229 -16.71 -18.41 10.09
CA SER A 229 -16.94 -19.73 9.49
C SER A 229 -18.24 -19.76 8.65
N PRO A 230 -18.31 -20.57 7.58
CA PRO A 230 -19.49 -20.62 6.72
C PRO A 230 -20.78 -21.03 7.43
N ASP A 231 -20.67 -21.82 8.50
CA ASP A 231 -21.80 -22.20 9.37
C ASP A 231 -22.20 -21.10 10.38
N GLY A 232 -21.41 -19.99 10.42
CA GLY A 232 -21.65 -18.85 11.30
C GLY A 232 -21.40 -19.11 12.78
N THR A 233 -20.72 -20.21 13.14
CA THR A 233 -20.59 -20.63 14.55
C THR A 233 -19.36 -20.10 15.25
N GLU A 234 -18.30 -19.77 14.50
CA GLU A 234 -17.02 -19.32 15.04
C GLU A 234 -16.35 -18.25 14.19
N ILE A 235 -15.38 -17.57 14.79
CA ILE A 235 -14.55 -16.56 14.16
C ILE A 235 -13.09 -16.99 14.31
N CYS A 236 -12.35 -17.03 13.20
CA CYS A 236 -10.90 -17.14 13.20
C CYS A 236 -10.29 -15.72 13.13
N TYR A 237 -9.26 -15.46 13.93
CA TYR A 237 -8.59 -14.16 13.96
C TYR A 237 -7.09 -14.31 14.27
N ALA A 238 -6.30 -13.33 13.79
CA ALA A 238 -4.88 -13.22 14.12
C ALA A 238 -4.65 -12.41 15.39
N MET A 239 -3.71 -12.82 16.23
CA MET A 239 -3.31 -12.09 17.43
C MET A 239 -1.83 -12.34 17.74
N ASN A 240 -1.08 -11.29 18.07
CA ASN A 240 0.26 -11.41 18.63
C ASN A 240 0.15 -11.64 20.14
N SER A 241 0.52 -12.84 20.60
CA SER A 241 0.48 -13.24 22.01
C SER A 241 1.83 -13.22 22.70
N ASP A 242 2.89 -12.76 22.03
CA ASP A 242 4.23 -12.70 22.58
C ASP A 242 4.32 -11.72 23.76
N GLU A 243 5.26 -11.95 24.66
CA GLU A 243 5.42 -11.14 25.87
C GLU A 243 5.75 -9.68 25.51
N VAL A 244 6.64 -9.47 24.54
CA VAL A 244 7.07 -8.17 24.05
C VAL A 244 6.80 -8.05 22.54
N PRO A 245 5.59 -7.62 22.14
CA PRO A 245 5.24 -7.49 20.70
C PRO A 245 6.17 -6.59 19.90
N ALA A 246 6.83 -5.62 20.54
CA ALA A 246 7.73 -4.67 19.87
C ALA A 246 8.97 -5.29 19.22
N VAL A 247 9.37 -6.48 19.63
CA VAL A 247 10.54 -7.22 19.09
C VAL A 247 10.12 -8.48 18.33
N SER A 248 8.83 -8.62 18.03
CA SER A 248 8.24 -9.81 17.46
C SER A 248 7.44 -9.52 16.19
N THR A 249 7.65 -10.32 15.15
CA THR A 249 6.78 -10.37 13.96
C THR A 249 5.72 -11.45 14.07
N ASN A 250 5.66 -12.17 15.19
CA ASN A 250 4.73 -13.29 15.38
C ASN A 250 3.27 -12.81 15.42
N SER A 251 2.41 -13.53 14.73
CA SER A 251 0.97 -13.55 14.94
C SER A 251 0.48 -14.97 14.74
N ASP A 252 -0.38 -15.43 15.65
CA ASP A 252 -0.99 -16.75 15.55
C ASP A 252 -2.48 -16.63 15.29
N LEU A 253 -3.05 -17.66 14.67
CA LEU A 253 -4.48 -17.76 14.46
C LEU A 253 -5.16 -18.38 15.68
N TYR A 254 -6.27 -17.76 16.07
CA TYR A 254 -7.15 -18.21 17.15
C TYR A 254 -8.57 -18.36 16.63
N VAL A 255 -9.35 -19.23 17.26
CA VAL A 255 -10.77 -19.42 16.97
C VAL A 255 -11.57 -19.20 18.25
N VAL A 256 -12.65 -18.43 18.14
CA VAL A 256 -13.62 -18.16 19.21
C VAL A 256 -15.05 -18.39 18.72
N PRO A 257 -15.96 -18.99 19.53
CA PRO A 257 -17.37 -19.07 19.16
C PRO A 257 -17.97 -17.68 18.93
N ILE A 258 -18.85 -17.51 17.92
CA ILE A 258 -19.50 -16.22 17.64
C ILE A 258 -20.35 -15.73 18.81
N GLY A 259 -20.82 -16.63 19.64
CA GLY A 259 -21.48 -16.33 20.89
C GLY A 259 -20.54 -15.93 22.05
N GLY A 260 -19.22 -15.88 21.82
CA GLY A 260 -18.19 -15.68 22.83
C GLY A 260 -17.89 -16.93 23.63
N GLY A 261 -16.77 -16.94 24.34
CA GLY A 261 -16.27 -18.07 25.10
C GLY A 261 -14.74 -18.14 25.07
N PRO A 262 -14.13 -19.23 25.53
CA PRO A 262 -12.67 -19.37 25.48
C PRO A 262 -12.19 -19.48 24.04
N ALA A 263 -11.18 -18.71 23.70
CA ALA A 263 -10.49 -18.81 22.41
C ALA A 263 -9.54 -20.02 22.41
N LYS A 264 -9.42 -20.67 21.25
CA LYS A 264 -8.50 -21.76 21.02
C LYS A 264 -7.43 -21.35 20.02
N LYS A 265 -6.15 -21.48 20.39
CA LYS A 265 -5.03 -21.27 19.48
C LYS A 265 -5.02 -22.38 18.42
N VAL A 266 -4.90 -21.99 17.13
CA VAL A 266 -4.96 -22.88 15.96
C VAL A 266 -3.58 -23.12 15.37
N THR A 267 -2.76 -22.08 15.31
CA THR A 267 -1.39 -22.15 14.78
C THR A 267 -0.37 -21.93 15.89
N ILE A 268 0.85 -22.43 15.70
CA ILE A 268 1.94 -22.36 16.67
C ILE A 268 3.28 -22.02 16.00
N ASN A 269 3.22 -21.51 14.80
CA ASN A 269 4.38 -21.06 14.04
C ASN A 269 5.04 -19.87 14.78
N PRO A 270 6.38 -19.77 14.87
CA PRO A 270 7.04 -18.67 15.57
C PRO A 270 7.12 -17.37 14.76
N ALA A 271 6.59 -17.33 13.53
CA ALA A 271 6.50 -16.18 12.65
C ALA A 271 5.04 -15.83 12.35
N ALA A 272 4.78 -14.89 11.47
CA ALA A 272 3.45 -14.39 11.23
C ALA A 272 2.55 -15.39 10.49
N ASP A 273 1.34 -15.61 11.04
CA ASP A 273 0.19 -16.24 10.39
C ASP A 273 -0.95 -15.24 10.34
N ASN A 274 -1.46 -14.90 9.13
CA ASN A 274 -2.48 -13.86 8.97
C ASN A 274 -3.47 -14.15 7.83
N SER A 275 -4.42 -13.24 7.63
CA SER A 275 -5.42 -13.26 6.55
C SER A 275 -6.18 -14.59 6.46
N PRO A 276 -6.79 -15.11 7.56
CA PRO A 276 -7.48 -16.38 7.55
C PRO A 276 -8.74 -16.33 6.67
N GLN A 277 -8.99 -17.37 5.88
CA GLN A 277 -10.21 -17.55 5.10
C GLN A 277 -10.69 -19.00 5.17
N TYR A 278 -11.91 -19.21 5.60
CA TYR A 278 -12.54 -20.53 5.53
C TYR A 278 -12.90 -20.92 4.09
N SER A 279 -12.74 -22.19 3.74
CA SER A 279 -13.31 -22.70 2.49
C SER A 279 -14.85 -22.59 2.52
N PRO A 280 -15.53 -22.39 1.37
CA PRO A 280 -16.99 -22.32 1.31
C PRO A 280 -17.73 -23.51 1.93
N ASP A 281 -17.16 -24.72 1.86
CA ASP A 281 -17.72 -25.93 2.48
C ASP A 281 -17.33 -26.10 3.97
N GLY A 282 -16.53 -25.19 4.52
CA GLY A 282 -16.07 -25.18 5.91
C GLY A 282 -15.07 -26.27 6.30
N LYS A 283 -14.55 -27.05 5.35
CA LYS A 283 -13.58 -28.12 5.66
C LYS A 283 -12.19 -27.61 5.93
N TYR A 284 -11.80 -26.51 5.30
CA TYR A 284 -10.46 -25.97 5.36
C TYR A 284 -10.44 -24.55 5.91
N LEU A 285 -9.30 -24.20 6.48
CA LEU A 285 -8.88 -22.83 6.76
C LEU A 285 -7.62 -22.56 5.94
N ALA A 286 -7.67 -21.62 5.03
CA ALA A 286 -6.50 -21.11 4.31
C ALA A 286 -6.00 -19.83 4.97
N TYR A 287 -4.69 -19.61 4.96
CA TYR A 287 -4.09 -18.41 5.53
C TYR A 287 -2.69 -18.18 4.94
N ARG A 288 -2.13 -17.00 5.14
CA ARG A 288 -0.74 -16.73 4.78
C ARG A 288 0.17 -16.95 5.97
N ALA A 289 1.36 -17.49 5.73
CA ALA A 289 2.34 -17.74 6.77
C ALA A 289 3.76 -17.39 6.34
N GLN A 290 4.51 -16.85 7.27
CA GLN A 290 5.97 -16.77 7.27
C GLN A 290 6.53 -17.86 8.16
N ILE A 291 7.84 -18.16 8.11
CA ILE A 291 8.45 -19.20 8.94
C ILE A 291 9.65 -18.73 9.78
N ARG A 292 10.21 -17.56 9.45
CA ARG A 292 11.38 -17.00 10.15
C ARG A 292 10.94 -15.93 11.15
N ALA A 293 11.01 -16.25 12.44
CA ALA A 293 10.69 -15.32 13.50
C ALA A 293 11.56 -14.06 13.43
N GLY A 294 10.97 -12.89 13.61
CA GLY A 294 11.64 -11.60 13.59
C GLY A 294 11.96 -11.06 12.20
N HIS A 295 11.73 -11.81 11.13
CA HIS A 295 11.96 -11.36 9.76
C HIS A 295 10.65 -10.96 9.09
N GLU A 296 10.35 -9.66 9.10
CA GLU A 296 9.12 -9.09 8.51
C GLU A 296 9.01 -9.38 7.00
N SER A 297 10.14 -9.46 6.31
CA SER A 297 10.24 -9.69 4.88
C SER A 297 10.52 -11.15 4.50
N ASP A 298 10.21 -12.10 5.41
CA ASP A 298 10.19 -13.52 5.05
C ASP A 298 9.06 -13.80 4.05
N ARG A 299 9.27 -14.82 3.22
CA ARG A 299 8.34 -15.19 2.16
C ARG A 299 6.98 -15.60 2.70
N TRP A 300 5.93 -14.95 2.23
CA TRP A 300 4.55 -15.30 2.49
C TRP A 300 4.14 -16.54 1.69
N ARG A 301 3.73 -17.58 2.39
CA ARG A 301 3.25 -18.85 1.83
C ARG A 301 1.75 -18.97 2.01
N LEU A 302 1.07 -19.63 1.07
CA LEU A 302 -0.33 -20.03 1.23
C LEU A 302 -0.39 -21.38 1.96
N MET A 303 -0.93 -21.35 3.16
CA MET A 303 -1.11 -22.52 4.02
C MET A 303 -2.55 -23.01 3.98
N LEU A 304 -2.73 -24.31 4.12
CA LEU A 304 -4.03 -24.96 4.18
C LEU A 304 -4.10 -25.86 5.41
N LEU A 305 -5.03 -25.57 6.31
CA LEU A 305 -5.36 -26.39 7.48
C LEU A 305 -6.66 -27.17 7.22
N GLU A 306 -6.61 -28.50 7.23
CA GLU A 306 -7.79 -29.35 7.25
C GLU A 306 -8.38 -29.36 8.65
N ARG A 307 -9.53 -28.77 8.88
CA ARG A 307 -10.09 -28.50 10.21
C ARG A 307 -10.43 -29.78 11.01
N ALA A 308 -10.87 -30.83 10.33
CA ALA A 308 -11.28 -32.08 10.99
C ALA A 308 -10.09 -32.87 11.51
N THR A 309 -8.95 -32.87 10.84
CA THR A 309 -7.77 -33.66 11.13
C THR A 309 -6.63 -32.87 11.78
N GLY A 310 -6.64 -31.55 11.61
CA GLY A 310 -5.52 -30.68 11.98
C GLY A 310 -4.33 -30.80 11.03
N LYS A 311 -4.47 -31.48 9.89
CA LYS A 311 -3.40 -31.59 8.89
C LYS A 311 -3.10 -30.23 8.26
N LEU A 312 -1.83 -29.84 8.34
CA LEU A 312 -1.32 -28.61 7.75
C LEU A 312 -0.53 -28.92 6.47
N THR A 313 -0.77 -28.13 5.42
CA THR A 313 -0.09 -28.24 4.12
C THR A 313 0.33 -26.86 3.61
N SER A 314 1.60 -26.71 3.25
CA SER A 314 2.05 -25.53 2.49
C SER A 314 1.73 -25.75 1.01
N LEU A 315 0.81 -24.98 0.44
CA LEU A 315 0.42 -25.13 -0.96
C LEU A 315 1.45 -24.52 -1.92
N THR A 316 2.18 -23.51 -1.47
CA THR A 316 3.10 -22.72 -2.33
C THR A 316 4.57 -22.87 -1.89
N GLU A 317 4.96 -23.96 -1.25
CA GLU A 317 6.34 -24.15 -0.75
C GLU A 317 7.40 -24.05 -1.85
N SER A 318 7.11 -24.58 -3.03
CA SER A 318 8.01 -24.53 -4.17
C SER A 318 8.04 -23.19 -4.94
N LEU A 319 7.17 -22.26 -4.57
CA LEU A 319 7.08 -20.93 -5.20
C LEU A 319 7.99 -19.95 -4.47
N ASP A 320 9.11 -19.55 -5.09
CA ASP A 320 10.02 -18.54 -4.55
C ASP A 320 9.52 -17.11 -4.82
N ARG A 321 8.27 -16.84 -4.42
CA ARG A 321 7.60 -15.55 -4.49
C ARG A 321 6.62 -15.41 -3.34
N TRP A 322 6.25 -14.17 -3.02
CA TRP A 322 5.25 -13.89 -2.02
C TRP A 322 3.84 -14.11 -2.56
N VAL A 323 3.00 -14.73 -1.76
CA VAL A 323 1.55 -14.72 -1.93
C VAL A 323 1.01 -13.48 -1.25
N GLU A 324 0.31 -12.63 -2.01
CA GLU A 324 -0.24 -11.37 -1.48
C GLU A 324 -1.71 -11.57 -1.07
N SER A 325 -2.66 -11.47 -1.96
CA SER A 325 -4.07 -11.76 -1.69
C SER A 325 -4.48 -13.14 -2.22
N PHE A 326 -5.56 -13.70 -1.70
CA PHE A 326 -6.11 -14.95 -2.21
C PHE A 326 -7.64 -15.03 -2.04
N ALA A 327 -8.27 -15.90 -2.84
CA ALA A 327 -9.70 -16.12 -2.82
C ALA A 327 -10.05 -17.58 -3.14
N TRP A 328 -11.03 -18.12 -2.43
CA TRP A 328 -11.52 -19.45 -2.68
C TRP A 328 -12.35 -19.58 -3.95
N TRP A 329 -12.20 -20.69 -4.65
CA TRP A 329 -13.18 -21.14 -5.62
C TRP A 329 -14.45 -21.61 -4.92
N PRO A 330 -15.66 -21.35 -5.49
CA PRO A 330 -16.93 -21.62 -4.79
C PRO A 330 -17.16 -23.07 -4.38
N ASP A 331 -16.58 -24.05 -5.09
CA ASP A 331 -16.68 -25.49 -4.76
C ASP A 331 -15.61 -25.99 -3.78
N SER A 332 -14.79 -25.08 -3.23
CA SER A 332 -13.69 -25.39 -2.30
C SER A 332 -12.56 -26.24 -2.89
N SER A 333 -12.50 -26.45 -4.22
CA SER A 333 -11.50 -27.33 -4.85
C SER A 333 -10.15 -26.67 -5.09
N ARG A 334 -10.09 -25.33 -5.14
CA ARG A 334 -8.90 -24.56 -5.44
C ARG A 334 -8.94 -23.16 -4.86
N ILE A 335 -7.77 -22.51 -4.83
CA ILE A 335 -7.58 -21.15 -4.35
C ILE A 335 -6.88 -20.34 -5.44
N PHE A 336 -7.41 -19.18 -5.78
CA PHE A 336 -6.71 -18.15 -6.54
C PHE A 336 -5.87 -17.31 -5.60
N PHE A 337 -4.72 -16.86 -6.07
CA PHE A 337 -3.85 -15.96 -5.30
C PHE A 337 -3.04 -15.06 -6.22
N THR A 338 -2.64 -13.90 -5.71
CA THR A 338 -1.77 -12.97 -6.41
C THR A 338 -0.32 -13.22 -6.04
N VAL A 339 0.55 -12.98 -7.02
CA VAL A 339 1.99 -13.22 -6.91
C VAL A 339 2.75 -12.03 -7.46
N GLN A 340 3.60 -11.44 -6.61
CA GLN A 340 4.50 -10.38 -7.01
C GLN A 340 5.72 -10.95 -7.75
N ASP A 341 6.00 -10.46 -8.96
CA ASP A 341 7.15 -10.87 -9.76
C ASP A 341 7.66 -9.75 -10.66
N ARG A 342 8.91 -9.32 -10.43
CA ARG A 342 9.65 -8.38 -11.28
C ARG A 342 8.87 -7.09 -11.60
N GLY A 343 8.41 -6.42 -10.58
CA GLY A 343 7.67 -5.16 -10.71
C GLY A 343 6.24 -5.29 -11.25
N ARG A 344 5.69 -6.50 -11.26
CA ARG A 344 4.31 -6.82 -11.67
C ARG A 344 3.66 -7.73 -10.63
N GLN A 345 2.34 -7.87 -10.72
CA GLN A 345 1.60 -8.83 -9.91
C GLN A 345 0.54 -9.49 -10.76
N TYR A 346 0.51 -10.82 -10.75
CA TYR A 346 -0.39 -11.61 -11.57
C TYR A 346 -1.16 -12.63 -10.72
N ILE A 347 -2.22 -13.20 -11.30
CA ILE A 347 -3.10 -14.16 -10.63
C ILE A 347 -2.71 -15.57 -11.03
N GLN A 348 -2.45 -16.43 -10.04
CA GLN A 348 -2.31 -17.88 -10.15
C GLN A 348 -3.46 -18.58 -9.42
N PHE A 349 -3.58 -19.90 -9.61
CA PHE A 349 -4.45 -20.72 -8.78
C PHE A 349 -3.79 -22.08 -8.47
N ILE A 350 -4.20 -22.68 -7.36
CA ILE A 350 -3.69 -23.98 -6.93
C ILE A 350 -4.82 -24.84 -6.39
N SER A 351 -4.75 -26.18 -6.64
CA SER A 351 -5.68 -27.14 -6.04
C SER A 351 -5.41 -27.28 -4.54
N VAL A 352 -6.47 -27.51 -3.76
CA VAL A 352 -6.36 -27.88 -2.32
C VAL A 352 -5.52 -29.15 -2.10
N ASN A 353 -5.37 -29.99 -3.14
CA ASN A 353 -4.51 -31.17 -3.11
C ASN A 353 -3.04 -30.84 -3.44
N GLY A 354 -2.71 -29.57 -3.67
CA GLY A 354 -1.39 -29.14 -4.12
C GLY A 354 -1.14 -29.38 -5.61
N GLY A 355 0.12 -29.33 -6.00
CA GLY A 355 0.55 -29.53 -7.39
C GLY A 355 0.99 -28.25 -8.10
N ALA A 356 0.84 -28.19 -9.43
CA ALA A 356 1.21 -27.02 -10.22
C ALA A 356 0.27 -25.83 -9.92
N ALA A 357 0.84 -24.64 -9.95
CA ALA A 357 0.11 -23.36 -9.80
C ALA A 357 0.16 -22.56 -11.11
N PRO A 358 -0.70 -22.88 -12.10
CA PRO A 358 -0.69 -22.18 -13.38
C PRO A 358 -1.17 -20.73 -13.23
N ILE A 359 -0.67 -19.87 -14.14
CA ILE A 359 -1.09 -18.48 -14.26
C ILE A 359 -2.49 -18.42 -14.88
N ALA A 360 -3.42 -17.74 -14.22
CA ALA A 360 -4.77 -17.46 -14.72
C ALA A 360 -4.79 -16.15 -15.51
N LEU A 361 -4.19 -15.08 -14.97
CA LEU A 361 -4.09 -13.77 -15.61
C LEU A 361 -2.72 -13.16 -15.35
N SER A 362 -2.17 -12.49 -16.36
CA SER A 362 -0.91 -11.74 -16.26
C SER A 362 -0.90 -10.59 -17.28
N GLY A 363 0.01 -9.64 -17.07
CA GLY A 363 0.18 -8.48 -17.96
C GLY A 363 1.21 -7.51 -17.41
N ASN A 364 1.40 -6.38 -18.09
CA ASN A 364 2.17 -5.25 -17.57
C ASN A 364 1.28 -4.45 -16.60
N SER A 365 1.02 -5.03 -15.45
CA SER A 365 0.09 -4.48 -14.45
C SER A 365 0.29 -5.15 -13.10
N VAL A 366 -0.31 -4.55 -12.07
CA VAL A 366 -0.53 -5.15 -10.75
C VAL A 366 -2.00 -5.50 -10.65
N LEU A 367 -2.30 -6.79 -10.42
CA LEU A 367 -3.64 -7.36 -10.23
C LEU A 367 -3.79 -7.74 -8.75
N ASP A 368 -4.90 -7.33 -8.10
CA ASP A 368 -5.15 -7.63 -6.69
C ASP A 368 -6.65 -7.74 -6.37
N ASP A 369 -7.01 -7.89 -5.07
CA ASP A 369 -8.39 -7.91 -4.58
C ASP A 369 -9.29 -8.93 -5.31
N ILE A 370 -8.80 -10.14 -5.53
CA ILE A 370 -9.50 -11.18 -6.30
C ILE A 370 -10.77 -11.63 -5.57
N GLN A 371 -11.88 -11.72 -6.30
CA GLN A 371 -13.08 -12.42 -5.84
C GLN A 371 -13.67 -13.25 -6.97
N VAL A 372 -14.18 -14.44 -6.64
CA VAL A 372 -14.76 -15.35 -7.61
C VAL A 372 -16.28 -15.33 -7.48
N ALA A 373 -16.98 -15.22 -8.61
CA ALA A 373 -18.43 -15.23 -8.63
C ALA A 373 -18.99 -16.58 -8.11
N PRO A 374 -20.17 -16.59 -7.45
CA PRO A 374 -20.73 -17.80 -6.83
C PRO A 374 -20.94 -18.97 -7.80
N ASP A 375 -21.12 -18.69 -9.08
CA ASP A 375 -21.26 -19.72 -10.12
C ASP A 375 -19.90 -20.23 -10.65
N GLY A 376 -18.79 -19.69 -10.17
CA GLY A 376 -17.43 -20.05 -10.57
C GLY A 376 -17.02 -19.61 -11.97
N LYS A 377 -17.87 -18.88 -12.73
CA LYS A 377 -17.58 -18.55 -14.13
C LYS A 377 -16.77 -17.29 -14.33
N MET A 378 -16.95 -16.32 -13.45
CA MET A 378 -16.31 -15.02 -13.52
C MET A 378 -15.52 -14.73 -12.24
N MET A 379 -14.49 -13.93 -12.36
CA MET A 379 -13.81 -13.28 -11.25
C MET A 379 -13.75 -11.78 -11.46
N ILE A 380 -13.72 -11.04 -10.36
CA ILE A 380 -13.38 -9.63 -10.34
C ILE A 380 -12.03 -9.47 -9.66
N TYR A 381 -11.35 -8.38 -9.97
CA TYR A 381 -10.07 -7.99 -9.38
C TYR A 381 -9.82 -6.51 -9.64
N THR A 382 -8.94 -5.91 -8.86
CA THR A 382 -8.39 -4.59 -9.16
C THR A 382 -7.21 -4.72 -10.11
N ARG A 383 -7.04 -3.73 -10.98
CA ARG A 383 -5.92 -3.62 -11.91
C ARG A 383 -5.41 -2.20 -11.95
N GLN A 384 -4.09 -2.06 -11.90
CA GLN A 384 -3.38 -0.80 -12.06
C GLN A 384 -2.10 -0.99 -12.88
N SER A 385 -1.53 0.12 -13.35
CA SER A 385 -0.21 0.13 -13.99
C SER A 385 0.53 1.42 -13.70
N GLY A 386 1.80 1.53 -14.04
CA GLY A 386 2.57 2.76 -13.91
C GLY A 386 2.02 3.97 -14.69
N SER A 387 1.02 3.76 -15.53
CA SER A 387 0.33 4.82 -16.29
C SER A 387 -1.20 4.84 -16.10
N SER A 388 -1.74 4.01 -15.21
CA SER A 388 -3.17 3.93 -14.95
C SER A 388 -3.43 3.63 -13.47
N PRO A 389 -4.20 4.46 -12.74
CA PRO A 389 -4.61 4.16 -11.38
C PRO A 389 -5.52 2.92 -11.34
N VAL A 390 -5.86 2.50 -10.11
CA VAL A 390 -6.72 1.35 -9.86
C VAL A 390 -8.09 1.52 -10.51
N GLU A 391 -8.48 0.51 -11.29
CA GLU A 391 -9.85 0.29 -11.78
C GLU A 391 -10.26 -1.18 -11.50
N ILE A 392 -11.57 -1.44 -11.42
CA ILE A 392 -12.10 -2.79 -11.21
C ILE A 392 -12.33 -3.45 -12.56
N PHE A 393 -11.87 -4.68 -12.69
CA PHE A 393 -12.00 -5.51 -13.88
C PHE A 393 -12.74 -6.80 -13.58
N ARG A 394 -13.26 -7.42 -14.62
CA ARG A 394 -13.74 -8.80 -14.61
C ARG A 394 -13.08 -9.60 -15.73
N ALA A 395 -12.96 -10.89 -15.50
CA ALA A 395 -12.56 -11.87 -16.51
C ALA A 395 -13.25 -13.22 -16.24
N ALA A 396 -13.25 -14.10 -17.23
CA ALA A 396 -13.60 -15.49 -16.96
C ALA A 396 -12.61 -16.10 -15.96
N SER A 397 -13.09 -16.90 -15.03
CA SER A 397 -12.23 -17.48 -13.96
C SER A 397 -11.17 -18.46 -14.51
N GLY A 398 -11.29 -18.92 -15.75
CA GLY A 398 -10.25 -19.67 -16.47
C GLY A 398 -9.21 -18.80 -17.19
N GLY A 399 -9.28 -17.47 -17.01
CA GLY A 399 -8.48 -16.50 -17.78
C GLY A 399 -9.14 -16.11 -19.10
N GLY A 400 -8.53 -15.19 -19.84
CA GLY A 400 -9.00 -14.72 -21.14
C GLY A 400 -9.16 -13.20 -21.21
N ALA A 401 -10.13 -12.73 -22.01
CA ALA A 401 -10.36 -11.30 -22.20
C ALA A 401 -10.83 -10.62 -20.91
N GLU A 402 -10.17 -9.53 -20.57
CA GLU A 402 -10.49 -8.67 -19.44
C GLU A 402 -11.49 -7.58 -19.87
N THR A 403 -12.41 -7.20 -19.00
CA THR A 403 -13.32 -6.08 -19.20
C THR A 403 -13.29 -5.17 -17.98
N ALA A 404 -13.02 -3.89 -18.17
CA ALA A 404 -13.14 -2.90 -17.10
C ALA A 404 -14.61 -2.74 -16.70
N LEU A 405 -14.87 -2.73 -15.41
CA LEU A 405 -16.17 -2.43 -14.82
C LEU A 405 -16.27 -0.96 -14.39
N THR A 406 -15.13 -0.32 -14.15
CA THR A 406 -15.05 1.09 -13.75
C THR A 406 -14.18 1.89 -14.72
N HIS A 407 -14.51 3.17 -14.89
CA HIS A 407 -13.85 4.13 -15.79
C HIS A 407 -13.83 5.53 -15.18
N LEU A 408 -13.70 5.60 -13.84
CA LEU A 408 -13.88 6.87 -13.09
C LEU A 408 -12.79 7.89 -13.40
N ASN A 409 -11.65 7.42 -13.88
CA ASN A 409 -10.48 8.25 -14.14
C ASN A 409 -10.26 8.61 -15.62
N ASP A 410 -11.08 8.07 -16.53
CA ASP A 410 -10.89 8.23 -17.98
C ASP A 410 -10.83 9.70 -18.43
N ALA A 411 -11.66 10.56 -17.87
CA ALA A 411 -11.69 11.98 -18.24
C ALA A 411 -10.34 12.67 -17.95
N VAL A 412 -9.74 12.40 -16.80
CA VAL A 412 -8.43 12.97 -16.41
C VAL A 412 -7.32 12.34 -17.26
N LEU A 413 -7.30 11.02 -17.40
CA LEU A 413 -6.26 10.29 -18.13
C LEU A 413 -6.27 10.63 -19.63
N ASN A 414 -7.45 10.83 -20.23
CA ASN A 414 -7.59 11.21 -21.64
C ASN A 414 -7.13 12.65 -21.90
N ALA A 415 -7.25 13.55 -20.92
CA ALA A 415 -6.80 14.94 -21.04
C ALA A 415 -5.27 15.09 -20.88
N HIS A 416 -4.58 14.12 -20.28
CA HIS A 416 -3.19 14.20 -19.92
C HIS A 416 -2.34 13.15 -20.65
N GLN A 417 -1.06 13.49 -20.87
CA GLN A 417 -0.08 12.58 -21.44
C GLN A 417 0.64 11.84 -20.31
N LEU A 418 0.42 10.52 -20.25
CA LEU A 418 1.18 9.59 -19.41
C LEU A 418 2.07 8.74 -20.31
N THR A 419 3.19 8.29 -19.78
CA THR A 419 4.18 7.48 -20.50
C THR A 419 4.25 6.10 -19.88
N ALA A 420 4.18 5.06 -20.69
CA ALA A 420 4.38 3.69 -20.23
C ALA A 420 5.78 3.50 -19.62
N LEU A 421 5.89 2.61 -18.65
CA LEU A 421 7.17 2.21 -18.08
C LEU A 421 7.98 1.44 -19.13
N GLU A 422 9.27 1.77 -19.26
CA GLU A 422 10.23 1.03 -20.07
C GLU A 422 11.15 0.23 -19.15
N GLU A 423 11.05 -1.09 -19.22
CA GLU A 423 11.88 -2.00 -18.44
C GLU A 423 13.29 -2.09 -19.00
N PHE A 424 14.28 -2.16 -18.10
CA PHE A 424 15.67 -2.46 -18.45
C PHE A 424 16.34 -3.32 -17.38
N TRP A 425 17.47 -3.93 -17.73
CA TRP A 425 18.25 -4.76 -16.83
C TRP A 425 19.73 -4.41 -16.93
N VAL A 426 20.40 -4.38 -15.79
CA VAL A 426 21.86 -4.19 -15.70
C VAL A 426 22.48 -5.30 -14.86
N ASP A 427 23.79 -5.50 -15.02
CA ASP A 427 24.57 -6.33 -14.11
C ASP A 427 25.04 -5.45 -12.94
N GLY A 428 24.52 -5.74 -11.76
CA GLY A 428 24.88 -5.09 -10.49
C GLY A 428 26.10 -5.75 -9.83
N ALA A 429 26.27 -5.51 -8.54
CA ALA A 429 27.35 -6.09 -7.76
C ALA A 429 27.29 -7.63 -7.84
N GLU A 430 28.47 -8.28 -7.88
CA GLU A 430 28.62 -9.73 -8.00
C GLU A 430 27.86 -10.34 -9.19
N ASN A 431 27.66 -9.54 -10.26
CA ASN A 431 26.91 -9.90 -11.47
C ASN A 431 25.44 -10.28 -11.23
N ALA A 432 24.80 -9.79 -10.14
CA ALA A 432 23.38 -9.95 -9.94
C ALA A 432 22.60 -9.14 -10.99
N ARG A 433 21.52 -9.72 -11.51
CA ARG A 433 20.66 -9.03 -12.49
C ARG A 433 19.75 -8.05 -11.76
N VAL A 434 19.92 -6.76 -11.99
CA VAL A 434 19.15 -5.66 -11.40
C VAL A 434 18.20 -5.11 -12.44
N GLN A 435 16.90 -5.15 -12.13
CA GLN A 435 15.86 -4.53 -12.95
C GLN A 435 15.71 -3.06 -12.61
N GLY A 436 15.35 -2.27 -13.59
CA GLY A 436 14.87 -0.91 -13.41
C GLY A 436 13.80 -0.54 -14.41
N PHE A 437 13.10 0.53 -14.12
CA PHE A 437 12.10 1.11 -15.01
C PHE A 437 12.46 2.56 -15.34
N LEU A 438 12.13 2.98 -16.57
CA LEU A 438 12.26 4.37 -17.02
C LEU A 438 10.89 4.94 -17.36
N VAL A 439 10.68 6.19 -16.98
CA VAL A 439 9.56 7.01 -17.45
C VAL A 439 10.13 8.24 -18.16
N LYS A 440 9.80 8.38 -19.44
CA LYS A 440 10.24 9.50 -20.27
C LYS A 440 9.29 10.70 -20.16
N PRO A 441 9.79 11.93 -20.29
CA PRO A 441 8.94 13.12 -20.21
C PRO A 441 7.91 13.15 -21.36
N PRO A 442 6.74 13.78 -21.13
CA PRO A 442 5.77 14.03 -22.20
C PRO A 442 6.41 14.77 -23.39
N GLY A 443 6.05 14.37 -24.62
CA GLY A 443 6.64 14.94 -25.83
C GLY A 443 8.12 14.63 -26.00
N PHE A 444 8.58 13.49 -25.47
CA PHE A 444 9.97 13.04 -25.59
C PHE A 444 10.49 13.05 -27.03
N GLN A 445 11.72 13.55 -27.22
CA GLN A 445 12.44 13.60 -28.48
C GLN A 445 13.79 12.90 -28.33
N PRO A 446 14.09 11.85 -29.11
CA PRO A 446 15.25 11.00 -28.88
C PRO A 446 16.61 11.71 -29.14
N ASP A 447 16.62 12.79 -29.89
CA ASP A 447 17.77 13.63 -30.20
C ASP A 447 18.05 14.74 -29.18
N LYS A 448 17.14 14.93 -28.23
CA LYS A 448 17.26 15.92 -27.17
C LYS A 448 17.84 15.32 -25.90
N LYS A 449 18.66 16.08 -25.18
CA LYS A 449 19.21 15.72 -23.87
C LYS A 449 18.32 16.19 -22.72
N TYR A 450 18.00 15.27 -21.81
CA TYR A 450 17.14 15.50 -20.65
C TYR A 450 17.94 15.30 -19.34
N PRO A 451 17.65 16.05 -18.27
CA PRO A 451 18.14 15.72 -16.94
C PRO A 451 17.51 14.40 -16.49
N ALA A 452 18.21 13.66 -15.63
CA ALA A 452 17.68 12.42 -15.05
C ALA A 452 17.42 12.55 -13.55
N LEU A 453 16.40 11.83 -13.09
CA LEU A 453 16.06 11.68 -11.67
C LEU A 453 16.06 10.19 -11.32
N MET A 454 16.93 9.79 -10.40
CA MET A 454 16.93 8.47 -9.80
C MET A 454 15.97 8.47 -8.61
N LEU A 455 14.94 7.61 -8.63
CA LEU A 455 14.03 7.39 -7.49
C LEU A 455 14.38 6.06 -6.81
N ILE A 456 14.83 6.12 -5.56
CA ILE A 456 15.22 4.95 -4.78
C ILE A 456 14.08 4.63 -3.82
N HIS A 457 13.53 3.41 -3.90
CA HIS A 457 12.41 3.00 -3.03
C HIS A 457 12.85 2.77 -1.58
N GLY A 458 11.87 2.83 -0.69
CA GLY A 458 12.01 2.45 0.72
C GLY A 458 11.79 0.95 0.90
N GLY A 459 11.81 0.54 2.13
CA GLY A 459 11.82 -0.83 2.61
C GLY A 459 13.04 -1.02 3.51
N PRO A 460 14.13 -1.69 3.07
CA PRO A 460 14.57 -1.95 1.69
C PRO A 460 13.74 -2.96 0.89
N GLU A 461 12.95 -3.77 1.56
CA GLU A 461 12.10 -4.78 0.96
C GLU A 461 10.81 -4.16 0.40
N GLY A 462 10.93 -3.66 -0.79
CA GLY A 462 9.90 -3.06 -1.60
C GLY A 462 10.24 -3.23 -3.08
N PHE A 463 9.52 -2.57 -3.96
CA PHE A 463 9.85 -2.57 -5.38
C PHE A 463 9.30 -1.33 -6.10
N TRP A 464 9.89 -1.01 -7.23
CA TRP A 464 9.30 -0.18 -8.27
C TRP A 464 8.76 -1.06 -9.40
N GLY A 465 7.58 -0.74 -9.90
CA GLY A 465 6.96 -1.52 -10.97
C GLY A 465 5.73 -0.86 -11.57
N GLU A 466 4.84 -1.70 -12.05
CA GLU A 466 3.57 -1.31 -12.65
C GLU A 466 2.49 -0.96 -11.61
N ASP A 467 2.89 -0.56 -10.40
CA ASP A 467 2.00 -0.03 -9.39
C ASP A 467 1.78 1.48 -9.57
N TRP A 468 0.54 1.93 -9.32
CA TRP A 468 0.20 3.33 -9.27
C TRP A 468 0.35 3.88 -7.86
N THR A 469 1.10 4.95 -7.71
CA THR A 469 1.24 5.63 -6.42
C THR A 469 0.83 7.09 -6.48
N TYR A 470 0.20 7.60 -5.42
CA TYR A 470 -0.10 9.02 -5.22
C TYR A 470 1.01 9.75 -4.46
N ARG A 471 2.00 9.00 -4.00
CA ARG A 471 3.27 9.46 -3.46
C ARG A 471 4.36 9.08 -4.47
N TRP A 472 5.44 9.78 -4.57
CA TRP A 472 6.56 9.40 -5.44
C TRP A 472 6.16 9.02 -6.89
N ASN A 473 5.09 9.63 -7.42
CA ASN A 473 4.56 9.26 -8.74
C ASN A 473 5.53 9.67 -9.85
N ALA A 474 6.10 8.70 -10.56
CA ALA A 474 7.09 8.92 -11.61
C ALA A 474 6.57 9.76 -12.78
N GLN A 475 5.27 9.71 -13.08
CA GLN A 475 4.64 10.50 -14.14
C GLN A 475 4.72 12.01 -13.85
N VAL A 476 4.52 12.40 -12.57
CA VAL A 476 4.59 13.82 -12.14
C VAL A 476 6.01 14.36 -12.30
N PHE A 477 7.02 13.58 -11.97
CA PHE A 477 8.42 13.97 -12.17
C PHE A 477 8.82 13.99 -13.66
N ALA A 478 8.33 13.03 -14.42
CA ALA A 478 8.53 13.00 -15.88
C ALA A 478 7.86 14.21 -16.54
N ALA A 479 6.65 14.61 -16.11
CA ALA A 479 5.96 15.81 -16.57
C ALA A 479 6.76 17.11 -16.27
N ALA A 480 7.58 17.11 -15.20
CA ALA A 480 8.51 18.19 -14.91
C ALA A 480 9.75 18.21 -15.82
N GLY A 481 9.86 17.29 -16.79
CA GLY A 481 10.90 17.24 -17.83
C GLY A 481 12.11 16.36 -17.51
N TYR A 482 11.99 15.41 -16.58
CA TYR A 482 13.04 14.45 -16.25
C TYR A 482 12.82 13.09 -16.95
N VAL A 483 13.91 12.45 -17.33
CA VAL A 483 13.92 11.00 -17.46
C VAL A 483 14.01 10.43 -16.05
N VAL A 484 12.94 9.76 -15.61
CA VAL A 484 12.86 9.18 -14.26
C VAL A 484 13.31 7.73 -14.33
N ALA A 485 14.28 7.36 -13.50
CA ALA A 485 14.79 6.00 -13.39
C ALA A 485 14.49 5.42 -12.00
N MET A 486 13.96 4.22 -11.98
CA MET A 486 13.47 3.53 -10.79
C MET A 486 14.15 2.15 -10.69
N PRO A 487 15.31 2.05 -9.99
CA PRO A 487 16.03 0.78 -9.80
C PRO A 487 15.35 -0.11 -8.75
N ASN A 488 15.47 -1.43 -8.94
CA ASN A 488 15.16 -2.46 -7.95
C ASN A 488 16.47 -3.14 -7.50
N PRO A 489 17.24 -2.54 -6.58
CA PRO A 489 18.48 -3.12 -6.08
C PRO A 489 18.20 -4.35 -5.19
N ARG A 490 19.25 -5.04 -4.74
CA ARG A 490 19.13 -6.08 -3.71
C ARG A 490 18.37 -5.57 -2.49
N GLY A 491 17.58 -6.45 -1.88
CA GLY A 491 16.52 -6.13 -0.93
C GLY A 491 15.14 -6.09 -1.59
N SER A 492 15.05 -5.75 -2.89
CA SER A 492 13.75 -5.62 -3.56
C SER A 492 12.98 -6.93 -3.61
N THR A 493 11.64 -6.83 -3.43
CA THR A 493 10.71 -7.96 -3.51
C THR A 493 10.39 -8.34 -4.96
N GLY A 494 9.91 -9.57 -5.17
CA GLY A 494 9.57 -10.08 -6.52
C GLY A 494 10.75 -10.71 -7.28
N TYR A 495 11.93 -10.87 -6.66
CA TYR A 495 13.12 -11.47 -7.30
C TYR A 495 13.58 -12.76 -6.60
N GLY A 496 12.79 -13.28 -5.68
CA GLY A 496 13.10 -14.44 -4.85
C GLY A 496 13.65 -14.06 -3.47
N GLN A 497 13.52 -14.99 -2.51
CA GLN A 497 13.88 -14.72 -1.13
C GLN A 497 15.35 -14.41 -0.92
N LYS A 498 16.24 -15.08 -1.69
CA LYS A 498 17.67 -14.78 -1.62
C LYS A 498 17.99 -13.32 -1.98
N PHE A 499 17.32 -12.76 -2.99
CA PHE A 499 17.54 -11.37 -3.42
C PHE A 499 17.11 -10.37 -2.33
N ILE A 500 16.05 -10.72 -1.58
CA ILE A 500 15.59 -9.98 -0.40
C ILE A 500 16.65 -10.11 0.70
N ASP A 501 17.03 -11.32 1.09
CA ASP A 501 17.95 -11.58 2.20
C ASP A 501 19.37 -11.00 1.97
N ASP A 502 19.77 -10.78 0.74
CA ASP A 502 21.08 -10.22 0.40
C ASP A 502 21.29 -8.77 0.91
N ILE A 503 20.25 -8.08 1.42
CA ILE A 503 20.36 -6.76 2.04
C ILE A 503 20.72 -6.84 3.52
N ASN A 504 20.41 -7.95 4.22
CA ASN A 504 20.62 -8.08 5.65
C ASN A 504 22.10 -7.90 6.01
N GLY A 505 22.40 -6.96 6.89
CA GLY A 505 23.76 -6.61 7.29
C GLY A 505 24.62 -5.91 6.22
N ASP A 506 24.02 -5.49 5.09
CA ASP A 506 24.73 -4.92 3.94
C ASP A 506 24.03 -3.69 3.32
N TRP A 507 23.44 -2.84 4.13
CA TRP A 507 22.60 -1.74 3.69
C TRP A 507 23.25 -0.75 2.72
N GLY A 508 24.51 -0.41 2.93
CA GLY A 508 25.28 0.53 2.10
C GLY A 508 26.30 -0.16 1.16
N GLY A 509 26.29 -1.49 1.06
CA GLY A 509 27.22 -2.26 0.24
C GLY A 509 26.66 -2.58 -1.14
N ARG A 510 26.31 -3.85 -1.37
CA ARG A 510 25.87 -4.34 -2.69
C ARG A 510 24.67 -3.59 -3.26
N ALA A 511 23.71 -3.18 -2.42
CA ALA A 511 22.57 -2.39 -2.88
C ALA A 511 22.98 -1.00 -3.40
N TYR A 512 23.98 -0.35 -2.76
CA TYR A 512 24.58 0.88 -3.28
C TYR A 512 25.28 0.64 -4.63
N ASP A 513 26.05 -0.43 -4.77
CA ASP A 513 26.73 -0.78 -6.03
C ASP A 513 25.73 -1.08 -7.14
N ASP A 514 24.63 -1.76 -6.84
CA ASP A 514 23.52 -2.00 -7.78
C ASP A 514 22.91 -0.68 -8.29
N ILE A 515 22.64 0.27 -7.38
CA ILE A 515 22.13 1.60 -7.71
C ILE A 515 23.15 2.38 -8.55
N MET A 516 24.45 2.28 -8.25
CA MET A 516 25.50 2.94 -9.05
C MET A 516 25.63 2.32 -10.43
N ALA A 517 25.47 1.00 -10.58
CA ALA A 517 25.44 0.32 -11.90
C ALA A 517 24.24 0.81 -12.75
N VAL A 518 23.06 0.94 -12.13
CA VAL A 518 21.88 1.54 -12.80
C VAL A 518 22.15 3.01 -13.16
N THR A 519 22.79 3.77 -12.28
CA THR A 519 23.17 5.17 -12.54
C THR A 519 24.11 5.29 -13.73
N ASP A 520 25.08 4.37 -13.85
CA ASP A 520 26.00 4.30 -14.99
C ASP A 520 25.28 3.99 -16.29
N TYR A 521 24.33 3.07 -16.28
CA TYR A 521 23.50 2.75 -17.43
C TYR A 521 22.68 3.96 -17.88
N VAL A 522 21.97 4.60 -16.95
CA VAL A 522 21.11 5.76 -17.23
C VAL A 522 21.93 6.94 -17.77
N ALA A 523 23.12 7.22 -17.20
CA ALA A 523 23.97 8.30 -17.65
C ALA A 523 24.50 8.12 -19.09
N LYS A 524 24.58 6.87 -19.56
CA LYS A 524 25.03 6.53 -20.93
C LYS A 524 23.93 6.56 -21.98
N LEU A 525 22.66 6.69 -21.58
CA LEU A 525 21.55 6.74 -22.55
C LEU A 525 21.70 7.96 -23.46
N PRO A 526 21.50 7.81 -24.78
CA PRO A 526 21.79 8.86 -25.76
C PRO A 526 21.00 10.15 -25.53
N TYR A 527 19.88 10.06 -24.87
CA TYR A 527 18.97 11.17 -24.55
C TYR A 527 19.09 11.68 -23.10
N VAL A 528 20.00 11.15 -22.30
CA VAL A 528 20.26 11.62 -20.92
C VAL A 528 21.48 12.54 -20.91
N ASP A 529 21.38 13.64 -20.19
CA ASP A 529 22.52 14.46 -19.83
C ASP A 529 23.10 13.99 -18.49
N GLY A 530 24.16 13.19 -18.55
CA GLY A 530 24.79 12.62 -17.37
C GLY A 530 25.37 13.61 -16.38
N ASP A 531 25.56 14.89 -16.79
CA ASP A 531 25.99 15.98 -15.92
C ASP A 531 24.84 16.66 -15.19
N ARG A 532 23.59 16.33 -15.51
CA ARG A 532 22.38 16.91 -14.91
C ARG A 532 21.49 15.84 -14.24
N MET A 533 22.10 15.07 -13.34
CA MET A 533 21.40 14.00 -12.61
C MET A 533 21.09 14.43 -11.17
N ALA A 534 19.90 14.07 -10.69
CA ALA A 534 19.49 14.16 -9.29
C ALA A 534 19.12 12.76 -8.77
N ALA A 535 19.16 12.57 -7.45
CA ALA A 535 18.67 11.36 -6.81
C ALA A 535 17.76 11.72 -5.62
N ALA A 536 16.76 10.88 -5.38
CA ALA A 536 15.80 11.07 -4.32
C ALA A 536 15.27 9.73 -3.79
N GLY A 537 14.96 9.67 -2.51
CA GLY A 537 14.39 8.49 -1.88
C GLY A 537 13.75 8.81 -0.53
N GLY A 538 12.92 7.89 -0.08
CA GLY A 538 12.26 7.96 1.23
C GLY A 538 12.51 6.71 2.07
N SER A 539 12.51 6.84 3.41
CA SER A 539 12.75 5.71 4.31
C SER A 539 14.14 5.09 4.07
N TYR A 540 14.25 3.80 3.80
CA TYR A 540 15.52 3.22 3.32
C TYR A 540 16.04 3.94 2.07
N GLY A 541 15.18 4.35 1.13
CA GLY A 541 15.61 5.18 0.00
C GLY A 541 16.22 6.50 0.45
N GLY A 542 15.71 7.11 1.51
CA GLY A 542 16.28 8.30 2.18
C GLY A 542 17.63 7.99 2.83
N TYR A 543 17.74 6.86 3.53
CA TYR A 543 19.02 6.33 4.00
C TYR A 543 20.04 6.24 2.86
N MET A 544 19.65 5.63 1.74
CA MET A 544 20.55 5.49 0.60
C MET A 544 20.94 6.85 -0.01
N ILE A 545 20.08 7.85 0.03
CA ILE A 545 20.43 9.22 -0.35
C ILE A 545 21.48 9.80 0.61
N ASP A 546 21.33 9.59 1.90
CA ASP A 546 22.28 10.05 2.92
C ASP A 546 23.63 9.30 2.81
N TRP A 547 23.58 8.02 2.44
CA TRP A 547 24.76 7.22 2.11
C TRP A 547 25.48 7.73 0.85
N ILE A 548 24.73 7.94 -0.24
CA ILE A 548 25.23 8.53 -1.49
C ILE A 548 25.90 9.87 -1.25
N LEU A 549 25.35 10.71 -0.39
CA LEU A 549 25.90 12.04 -0.02
C LEU A 549 27.33 11.95 0.53
N GLY A 550 27.64 10.86 1.25
CA GLY A 550 28.98 10.59 1.79
C GLY A 550 29.94 9.87 0.84
N HIS A 551 29.44 9.25 -0.24
CA HIS A 551 30.23 8.30 -1.04
C HIS A 551 30.43 8.69 -2.51
N THR A 552 29.64 9.62 -3.06
CA THR A 552 29.77 10.05 -4.45
C THR A 552 29.37 11.51 -4.67
N ARG A 553 29.84 12.11 -5.76
CA ARG A 553 29.52 13.48 -6.19
C ARG A 553 28.87 13.51 -7.58
N ARG A 554 28.29 12.41 -8.01
CA ARG A 554 27.69 12.27 -9.36
C ARG A 554 26.43 13.10 -9.53
N PHE A 555 25.66 13.30 -8.45
CA PHE A 555 24.39 13.99 -8.48
C PHE A 555 24.56 15.49 -8.20
N LYS A 556 23.80 16.31 -8.90
CA LYS A 556 23.78 17.77 -8.70
C LYS A 556 22.86 18.20 -7.57
N ALA A 557 21.87 17.37 -7.23
CA ALA A 557 20.96 17.57 -6.12
C ALA A 557 20.51 16.23 -5.54
N LEU A 558 20.25 16.23 -4.24
CA LEU A 558 19.70 15.10 -3.50
C LEU A 558 18.43 15.52 -2.78
N VAL A 559 17.51 14.56 -2.59
CA VAL A 559 16.31 14.72 -1.76
C VAL A 559 16.20 13.50 -0.84
N SER A 560 16.41 13.73 0.45
CA SER A 560 16.24 12.73 1.52
C SER A 560 14.91 12.99 2.23
N HIS A 561 14.00 12.02 2.19
CA HIS A 561 12.70 12.08 2.87
C HIS A 561 12.64 10.98 3.92
N ALA A 562 12.43 11.35 5.19
CA ALA A 562 12.42 10.42 6.31
C ALA A 562 13.61 9.43 6.24
N GLY A 563 14.81 9.95 5.95
CA GLY A 563 16.03 9.16 5.75
C GLY A 563 16.70 8.80 7.06
N VAL A 564 17.24 7.59 7.16
CA VAL A 564 18.00 7.15 8.32
C VAL A 564 19.43 7.68 8.23
N TYR A 565 19.74 8.65 9.07
CA TYR A 565 21.06 9.31 9.11
C TYR A 565 22.05 8.64 10.06
N ASP A 566 21.61 8.23 11.26
CA ASP A 566 22.42 7.51 12.23
C ASP A 566 21.66 6.28 12.73
N LEU A 567 22.14 5.10 12.35
CA LEU A 567 21.49 3.83 12.67
C LEU A 567 21.39 3.54 14.17
N ARG A 568 22.31 4.06 14.99
CA ARG A 568 22.32 3.81 16.45
C ARG A 568 21.21 4.58 17.15
N THR A 569 20.94 5.82 16.72
CA THR A 569 19.86 6.61 17.28
C THR A 569 18.52 6.15 16.71
N GLU A 570 18.46 5.84 15.42
CA GLU A 570 17.26 5.33 14.78
C GLU A 570 16.75 4.05 15.44
N SER A 571 17.60 3.03 15.61
CA SER A 571 17.22 1.73 16.19
C SER A 571 16.70 1.80 17.62
N THR A 572 16.97 2.88 18.34
CA THR A 572 16.48 3.10 19.72
C THR A 572 15.31 4.07 19.80
N GLU A 573 14.96 4.71 18.66
CA GLU A 573 13.84 5.64 18.54
C GLU A 573 12.70 5.08 17.65
N THR A 574 13.00 4.17 16.72
CA THR A 574 11.96 3.54 15.88
C THR A 574 10.95 2.74 16.70
N GLU A 575 9.74 2.64 16.19
CA GLU A 575 8.69 1.81 16.82
C GLU A 575 8.78 0.32 16.41
N GLU A 576 9.50 0.00 15.33
CA GLU A 576 9.64 -1.36 14.77
C GLU A 576 10.95 -2.05 15.19
N LEU A 577 11.10 -2.37 16.47
CA LEU A 577 12.37 -2.89 17.00
C LEU A 577 12.79 -4.25 16.42
N TRP A 578 11.82 -5.08 15.96
CA TRP A 578 12.12 -6.35 15.28
C TRP A 578 12.98 -6.12 14.03
N PHE A 579 12.76 -5.01 13.31
CA PHE A 579 13.43 -4.71 12.06
C PHE A 579 14.96 -4.47 12.23
N PRO A 580 15.44 -3.49 13.00
CA PRO A 580 16.88 -3.31 13.20
C PRO A 580 17.54 -4.52 13.90
N ILE A 581 16.82 -5.24 14.76
CA ILE A 581 17.35 -6.48 15.38
C ILE A 581 17.65 -7.52 14.30
N TRP A 582 16.77 -7.71 13.34
CA TRP A 582 16.98 -8.63 12.22
C TRP A 582 18.06 -8.12 11.27
N GLU A 583 17.91 -6.88 10.78
CA GLU A 583 18.79 -6.31 9.76
C GLU A 583 20.25 -6.20 10.20
N PHE A 584 20.50 -5.87 11.45
CA PHE A 584 21.86 -5.65 11.97
C PHE A 584 22.34 -6.73 12.95
N GLY A 585 21.58 -7.80 13.13
CA GLY A 585 21.95 -8.93 13.97
C GLY A 585 22.04 -8.60 15.46
N GLY A 586 21.11 -7.81 15.98
CA GLY A 586 20.99 -7.35 17.34
C GLY A 586 20.95 -5.84 17.46
N MET A 587 20.78 -5.31 18.67
CA MET A 587 20.75 -3.88 18.96
C MET A 587 22.17 -3.27 18.96
N PRO A 588 22.33 -1.93 18.97
CA PRO A 588 23.65 -1.28 18.92
C PRO A 588 24.63 -1.70 20.03
N TRP A 589 24.15 -2.13 21.17
CA TRP A 589 24.98 -2.64 22.26
C TRP A 589 25.37 -4.11 22.09
N ASP A 590 24.64 -4.88 21.23
CA ASP A 590 24.95 -6.28 20.90
C ASP A 590 25.91 -6.37 19.72
N ASN A 591 25.72 -5.52 18.69
CA ASN A 591 26.52 -5.52 17.45
C ASN A 591 26.93 -4.11 17.01
N PRO A 592 27.72 -3.38 17.79
CA PRO A 592 28.05 -1.96 17.53
C PRO A 592 28.77 -1.72 16.22
N GLU A 593 29.56 -2.69 15.73
CA GLU A 593 30.34 -2.54 14.50
C GLU A 593 29.45 -2.43 13.28
N MET A 594 28.35 -3.15 13.24
CA MET A 594 27.39 -3.13 12.14
C MET A 594 26.74 -1.75 12.01
N TYR A 595 26.32 -1.18 13.13
CA TYR A 595 25.75 0.16 13.20
C TYR A 595 26.73 1.26 12.82
N GLN A 596 28.00 1.13 13.23
CA GLN A 596 29.03 2.07 12.82
C GLN A 596 29.34 1.97 11.34
N ARG A 597 29.43 0.76 10.80
CA ARG A 597 29.79 0.52 9.40
C ARG A 597 28.82 1.20 8.43
N TRP A 598 27.52 1.16 8.72
CA TRP A 598 26.50 1.57 7.79
C TRP A 598 25.82 2.92 8.12
N SER A 599 26.26 3.65 9.17
CA SER A 599 25.70 4.96 9.51
C SER A 599 26.23 6.08 8.61
N PRO A 600 25.40 6.77 7.82
CA PRO A 600 25.81 7.95 7.02
C PRO A 600 26.45 9.05 7.86
N SER A 601 26.05 9.21 9.12
CA SER A 601 26.59 10.20 10.07
C SER A 601 28.10 10.17 10.23
N LEU A 602 28.75 9.06 9.94
CA LEU A 602 30.20 8.92 10.04
C LEU A 602 30.97 9.52 8.84
N PHE A 603 30.26 9.85 7.75
CA PHE A 603 30.84 10.35 6.51
C PHE A 603 30.58 11.84 6.28
N VAL A 604 30.14 12.59 7.29
CA VAL A 604 29.79 14.03 7.23
C VAL A 604 30.86 14.90 6.58
N LYS A 605 32.12 14.59 6.77
CA LYS A 605 33.24 15.34 6.18
C LYS A 605 33.29 15.29 4.66
N GLU A 606 32.62 14.30 4.07
CA GLU A 606 32.52 14.09 2.61
C GLU A 606 31.30 14.76 1.99
N PHE A 607 30.36 15.27 2.77
CA PHE A 607 29.13 15.89 2.28
C PHE A 607 29.40 17.14 1.44
N ARG A 608 28.93 17.18 0.20
CA ARG A 608 29.11 18.32 -0.73
C ARG A 608 27.88 18.60 -1.57
N THR A 609 27.07 17.59 -1.89
CA THR A 609 25.96 17.74 -2.82
C THR A 609 24.79 18.48 -2.17
N PRO A 610 24.21 19.51 -2.83
CA PRO A 610 23.03 20.19 -2.33
C PRO A 610 21.88 19.24 -2.01
N THR A 611 21.35 19.30 -0.77
CA THR A 611 20.40 18.32 -0.26
C THR A 611 19.16 18.98 0.31
N LEU A 612 17.98 18.51 -0.13
CA LEU A 612 16.67 18.80 0.48
C LEU A 612 16.35 17.67 1.47
N VAL A 613 16.05 18.04 2.71
CA VAL A 613 15.64 17.13 3.79
C VAL A 613 14.15 17.35 4.06
N ILE A 614 13.36 16.28 4.14
CA ILE A 614 11.91 16.35 4.37
C ILE A 614 11.50 15.32 5.41
N ASP A 615 10.73 15.74 6.42
CA ASP A 615 10.27 14.86 7.51
C ASP A 615 8.86 15.22 7.97
N GLY A 616 8.19 14.27 8.63
CA GLY A 616 6.97 14.48 9.40
C GLY A 616 7.24 14.37 10.91
N GLU A 617 6.70 15.28 11.73
CA GLU A 617 6.89 15.22 13.18
C GLU A 617 6.25 14.00 13.84
N LEU A 618 5.21 13.44 13.21
CA LEU A 618 4.50 12.25 13.69
C LEU A 618 5.07 10.95 13.11
N ASP A 619 6.27 11.01 12.55
CA ASP A 619 6.95 9.81 12.06
C ASP A 619 7.58 9.06 13.23
N PHE A 620 7.01 7.90 13.57
CA PHE A 620 7.55 7.00 14.60
C PHE A 620 8.30 5.81 13.99
N ARG A 621 8.27 5.67 12.66
CA ARG A 621 9.00 4.66 11.89
C ARG A 621 10.45 5.07 11.69
N VAL A 622 10.68 6.22 11.06
CA VAL A 622 11.97 6.91 10.99
C VAL A 622 11.81 8.28 11.67
N PRO A 623 12.10 8.38 12.97
CA PRO A 623 11.84 9.60 13.73
C PRO A 623 12.49 10.83 13.12
N TYR A 624 11.76 11.94 13.04
CA TYR A 624 12.21 13.18 12.37
C TYR A 624 13.50 13.76 12.96
N GLY A 625 13.93 13.28 14.12
CA GLY A 625 15.25 13.55 14.70
C GLY A 625 16.40 13.20 13.76
N GLN A 626 16.23 12.20 12.88
CA GLN A 626 17.22 11.81 11.87
C GLN A 626 17.44 12.94 10.87
N GLY A 627 16.37 13.54 10.32
CA GLY A 627 16.46 14.67 9.42
C GLY A 627 16.99 15.94 10.08
N LEU A 628 16.67 16.20 11.35
CA LEU A 628 17.24 17.32 12.10
C LEU A 628 18.76 17.19 12.25
N GLN A 629 19.26 15.97 12.53
CA GLN A 629 20.68 15.68 12.63
C GLN A 629 21.37 15.86 11.28
N LEU A 630 20.82 15.29 10.20
CA LEU A 630 21.34 15.45 8.83
C LEU A 630 21.42 16.91 8.42
N PHE A 631 20.32 17.68 8.58
CA PHE A 631 20.28 19.09 8.22
C PHE A 631 21.31 19.91 9.00
N THR A 632 21.46 19.65 10.30
CA THR A 632 22.48 20.31 11.13
C THR A 632 23.89 20.03 10.60
N ALA A 633 24.20 18.77 10.25
CA ALA A 633 25.49 18.40 9.68
C ALA A 633 25.75 19.11 8.35
N LEU A 634 24.75 19.13 7.44
CA LEU A 634 24.85 19.83 6.16
C LEU A 634 25.14 21.33 6.32
N GLN A 635 24.44 22.01 7.23
CA GLN A 635 24.63 23.43 7.49
C GLN A 635 26.04 23.72 8.06
N LEU A 636 26.52 22.91 9.00
CA LEU A 636 27.87 23.04 9.59
C LEU A 636 28.94 22.77 8.53
N GLN A 637 28.74 21.88 7.58
CA GLN A 637 29.61 21.63 6.44
C GLN A 637 29.47 22.69 5.33
N LYS A 638 28.56 23.68 5.49
CA LYS A 638 28.25 24.72 4.48
C LYS A 638 27.75 24.13 3.16
N VAL A 639 27.12 22.97 3.20
CA VAL A 639 26.46 22.37 2.05
C VAL A 639 25.12 23.07 1.85
N PRO A 640 24.79 23.55 0.63
CA PRO A 640 23.48 24.12 0.37
C PRO A 640 22.38 23.11 0.72
N SER A 641 21.50 23.46 1.65
CA SER A 641 20.46 22.56 2.10
C SER A 641 19.21 23.31 2.56
N ARG A 642 18.11 22.60 2.55
CA ARG A 642 16.80 23.06 3.04
C ARG A 642 16.18 21.92 3.84
N LEU A 643 15.54 22.26 4.96
CA LEU A 643 14.73 21.35 5.75
C LEU A 643 13.25 21.75 5.62
N ILE A 644 12.40 20.76 5.42
CA ILE A 644 10.94 20.89 5.46
C ILE A 644 10.44 19.89 6.48
N VAL A 645 9.75 20.37 7.51
CA VAL A 645 9.11 19.52 8.52
C VAL A 645 7.60 19.76 8.47
N PHE A 646 6.83 18.68 8.38
CA PHE A 646 5.38 18.71 8.43
C PHE A 646 4.90 18.34 9.84
N PRO A 647 4.37 19.29 10.62
CA PRO A 647 4.03 19.03 12.03
C PRO A 647 2.83 18.09 12.21
N ASP A 648 2.08 17.87 11.16
CA ASP A 648 0.82 17.11 11.16
C ASP A 648 0.83 15.91 10.21
N GLU A 649 2.01 15.49 9.75
CA GLU A 649 2.24 14.30 8.92
C GLU A 649 3.19 13.32 9.64
N GLY A 650 3.10 12.05 9.24
CA GLY A 650 4.03 11.00 9.68
C GLY A 650 5.04 10.64 8.61
N HIS A 651 5.32 9.33 8.51
CA HIS A 651 6.28 8.78 7.52
C HIS A 651 5.89 9.10 6.08
N TRP A 652 4.62 9.37 5.82
CA TRP A 652 4.07 9.75 4.53
C TRP A 652 3.37 11.09 4.59
N VAL A 653 3.62 11.95 3.61
CA VAL A 653 2.87 13.19 3.42
C VAL A 653 1.59 12.87 2.65
N LEU A 654 0.46 12.86 3.36
CA LEU A 654 -0.81 12.34 2.84
C LEU A 654 -1.92 13.39 2.70
N LYS A 655 -1.87 14.49 3.46
CA LYS A 655 -2.87 15.55 3.34
C LYS A 655 -2.73 16.26 2.00
N PRO A 656 -3.84 16.57 1.31
CA PRO A 656 -3.79 17.09 -0.05
C PRO A 656 -2.94 18.35 -0.25
N GLN A 657 -3.10 19.35 0.61
CA GLN A 657 -2.33 20.60 0.54
C GLN A 657 -0.84 20.36 0.84
N ASN A 658 -0.53 19.49 1.81
CA ASN A 658 0.84 19.11 2.13
C ASN A 658 1.49 18.35 0.95
N SER A 659 0.76 17.47 0.28
CA SER A 659 1.24 16.75 -0.91
C SER A 659 1.57 17.72 -2.05
N LEU A 660 0.71 18.73 -2.33
CA LEU A 660 1.00 19.76 -3.33
C LEU A 660 2.28 20.53 -2.97
N PHE A 661 2.42 20.93 -1.71
CA PHE A 661 3.60 21.65 -1.22
C PHE A 661 4.86 20.78 -1.31
N TRP A 662 4.76 19.49 -0.99
CA TRP A 662 5.84 18.52 -1.08
C TRP A 662 6.34 18.39 -2.53
N TYR A 663 5.47 18.09 -3.50
CA TYR A 663 5.84 17.94 -4.91
C TYR A 663 6.44 19.23 -5.48
N LYS A 664 5.84 20.39 -5.15
CA LYS A 664 6.35 21.69 -5.60
C LYS A 664 7.78 21.94 -5.12
N ASN A 665 8.03 21.80 -3.82
CA ASN A 665 9.35 22.05 -3.23
C ASN A 665 10.41 21.06 -3.73
N PHE A 666 10.02 19.79 -3.89
CA PHE A 666 10.89 18.77 -4.45
C PHE A 666 11.32 19.13 -5.90
N ILE A 667 10.37 19.38 -6.78
CA ILE A 667 10.63 19.67 -8.19
C ILE A 667 11.42 20.99 -8.34
N ASP A 668 11.08 22.01 -7.58
CA ASP A 668 11.81 23.28 -7.55
C ASP A 668 13.25 23.09 -7.08
N TRP A 669 13.46 22.25 -6.04
CA TRP A 669 14.80 21.97 -5.52
C TRP A 669 15.70 21.32 -6.57
N ILE A 670 15.29 20.18 -7.10
CA ILE A 670 16.10 19.48 -8.11
C ILE A 670 16.27 20.33 -9.37
N GLY A 671 15.24 21.10 -9.78
CA GLY A 671 15.28 22.00 -10.93
C GLY A 671 16.32 23.11 -10.79
N ASN A 672 16.52 23.65 -9.60
CA ASN A 672 17.52 24.69 -9.33
C ASN A 672 18.95 24.24 -9.60
N TRP A 673 19.23 22.95 -9.51
CA TRP A 673 20.57 22.37 -9.63
C TRP A 673 20.79 21.61 -10.95
N THR A 674 19.72 21.15 -11.62
CA THR A 674 19.83 20.32 -12.82
C THR A 674 19.40 21.03 -14.10
N LYS A 675 18.71 22.18 -14.02
CA LYS A 675 18.20 22.89 -15.21
C LYS A 675 18.98 24.16 -15.57
N LYS A 676 20.01 24.49 -14.82
CA LYS A 676 20.87 25.67 -15.08
C LYS A 676 22.04 25.30 -15.97
#